data_6a39ab88a0056aa86f894021d78cd4de
#
_entry.id   6a39ab88a0056aa86f894021d78cd4de
#
_cell.length_a   1.000
_cell.length_b   1.000
_cell.length_c   1.000
_cell.angle_alpha   90.00
_cell.angle_beta   90.00
_cell.angle_gamma   90.00
#
_symmetry.space_group_name_H-M   'P 1'
#
loop_
_entity.id
_entity.type
_entity.pdbx_description
1 polymer ?
#
loop_
_entity_poly.entity_id
_entity_poly.type
_entity_poly.pdbx_seq_one_letter_code
_entity_poly.pdbx_strand_id
1 'polypeptide(L)'
;MTDEQQTPEEYGADSIKVLKGLEAVRKRPGMYIGDTDDGSGLHHMVYEVVDNGIDEALAGHADAVNVKIHDDGSISVSDNGRGIPVGIHEGEGVSAAEVIMTQLHAGGKFDSNSYKVSGGLHGVGVSVVNALSDYLELRIWRNGKEHYARFEGGFTVKHLEVVADCGDRTGTEVRFLASLDTFSNRDFYFETLEKRLRELAFLNSGVRIILTDERPAEHLVSELYYDGGVKEFVKYLDRSKTSILPEPIYVIGERDEIVVEVAMWWNDSYNEMVLPFTNNIPQRDGGTHMAGFRAALTRTINNYAQSSGIAKKEKISFTGDDAREGLTCVLSVKVPDPKFSSQTKDKLVSSEVRPAVENIMNEKLSEWFEENPQIARIVVSKIVEAAHAREAARKARDLTRRKTAMDVNFLAGKLKDCSEKDPSKTEVFLVEGDSAGGSAQTGRDRQTQAILPLKGKILNVERARFDRMLGSQEIGNLVMALGTGIGRDEFNIDKLRYHKIVIMTDADVDGAHIRTLLLTFFFRQMPQLIERGHLYIAQPPLYKVSRGKSEVYLKDQAAMNDYLTEQGVEGAMLRQGNGEEIGGADLRRVVDEAGRLKRVLDAFPTHYPRHILEQAAIAGAFVSGAVEADLQGVADKVAARLDLIANEWERGWQGRITQDKGIRLARILRGVEEVRTLDGPMMRSGEARKSGTFTQHLQDVYNTPATLIRKDRVQNIYGPLDLLKAVLEEGERGLSLQRYKGLGEMNPSQLWETTLDPDARTLLQVKVDDVAEADDLFTKLMGDVVEPRREFIQQNALNVENLDF
;
A
#
# COMPACT_ATOMS: atom_id res chain seq x y z
N MET A 1 51.10 17.15 16.96
CA MET A 1 50.54 15.82 17.09
C MET A 1 50.03 15.47 15.74
N THR A 2 50.66 14.52 15.12
CA THR A 2 50.57 14.15 13.69
C THR A 2 49.26 13.48 13.40
N ASP A 3 48.50 14.06 12.44
CA ASP A 3 47.36 13.41 11.78
C ASP A 3 47.88 12.16 11.04
N GLU A 4 47.49 10.99 11.49
CA GLU A 4 47.61 9.76 10.73
C GLU A 4 46.51 9.77 9.67
N GLN A 5 46.89 10.13 8.46
CA GLN A 5 46.08 9.86 7.26
C GLN A 5 45.98 8.33 7.08
N GLN A 6 44.81 7.77 7.32
CA GLN A 6 44.45 6.42 6.87
C GLN A 6 44.52 6.39 5.35
N THR A 7 45.52 5.72 4.82
CA THR A 7 45.61 5.36 3.40
C THR A 7 44.39 4.46 3.03
N PRO A 8 43.71 4.66 1.88
CA PRO A 8 42.68 3.74 1.42
C PRO A 8 43.30 2.33 1.30
N GLU A 9 42.67 1.34 1.91
CA GLU A 9 43.03 -0.07 1.74
C GLU A 9 43.01 -0.39 0.24
N GLU A 10 44.16 -0.89 -0.26
CA GLU A 10 44.34 -1.26 -1.66
C GLU A 10 43.36 -2.39 -2.02
N TYR A 11 42.52 -2.21 -3.06
CA TYR A 11 41.57 -3.22 -3.53
C TYR A 11 42.33 -4.42 -4.12
N GLY A 12 42.64 -5.39 -3.28
CA GLY A 12 43.38 -6.60 -3.62
C GLY A 12 42.49 -7.87 -3.57
N ALA A 13 43.08 -9.02 -3.90
CA ALA A 13 42.38 -10.32 -3.85
C ALA A 13 41.77 -10.65 -2.48
N ASP A 14 42.42 -10.21 -1.39
CA ASP A 14 41.97 -10.42 -0.01
C ASP A 14 40.73 -9.59 0.36
N SER A 15 40.42 -8.55 -0.40
CA SER A 15 39.18 -7.76 -0.24
C SER A 15 37.94 -8.44 -0.81
N ILE A 16 38.08 -9.51 -1.62
CA ILE A 16 36.99 -10.28 -2.20
C ILE A 16 36.47 -11.29 -1.20
N LYS A 17 35.31 -10.97 -0.59
CA LYS A 17 34.64 -11.89 0.36
C LYS A 17 33.61 -12.74 -0.40
N VAL A 18 33.72 -14.06 -0.28
CA VAL A 18 32.72 -15.00 -0.79
C VAL A 18 31.72 -15.28 0.34
N LEU A 19 30.50 -14.84 0.16
CA LEU A 19 29.38 -15.14 1.07
C LEU A 19 28.82 -16.53 0.74
N LYS A 20 28.64 -17.37 1.75
CA LYS A 20 28.12 -18.74 1.57
C LYS A 20 26.71 -18.88 2.13
N GLY A 21 25.89 -19.68 1.44
CA GLY A 21 24.53 -20.02 1.89
C GLY A 21 23.65 -18.78 2.18
N LEU A 22 22.94 -18.80 3.30
CA LEU A 22 21.99 -17.79 3.70
C LEU A 22 22.62 -16.46 4.18
N GLU A 23 23.94 -16.40 4.37
CA GLU A 23 24.64 -15.15 4.73
C GLU A 23 24.52 -14.09 3.65
N ALA A 24 24.50 -14.50 2.37
CA ALA A 24 24.30 -13.59 1.24
C ALA A 24 22.93 -12.92 1.28
N VAL A 25 21.88 -13.67 1.67
CA VAL A 25 20.51 -13.17 1.80
C VAL A 25 20.43 -12.11 2.90
N ARG A 26 20.95 -12.42 4.11
CA ARG A 26 20.91 -11.47 5.23
C ARG A 26 21.68 -10.19 4.96
N LYS A 27 22.77 -10.28 4.20
CA LYS A 27 23.59 -9.10 3.88
C LYS A 27 22.97 -8.20 2.81
N ARG A 28 22.15 -8.75 1.91
CA ARG A 28 21.48 -8.03 0.82
C ARG A 28 20.04 -8.53 0.62
N PRO A 29 19.16 -8.37 1.61
CA PRO A 29 17.80 -8.88 1.54
C PRO A 29 17.00 -8.29 0.37
N GLY A 30 17.23 -7.02 0.04
CA GLY A 30 16.55 -6.32 -1.05
C GLY A 30 16.72 -6.96 -2.44
N MET A 31 17.76 -7.79 -2.64
CA MET A 31 17.92 -8.55 -3.89
C MET A 31 16.93 -9.71 -4.02
N TYR A 32 16.39 -10.22 -2.92
CA TYR A 32 15.56 -11.42 -2.87
C TYR A 32 14.09 -11.13 -2.62
N ILE A 33 13.78 -10.15 -1.77
CA ILE A 33 12.41 -9.84 -1.32
C ILE A 33 11.97 -8.41 -1.61
N GLY A 34 12.84 -7.56 -2.17
CA GLY A 34 12.54 -6.14 -2.39
C GLY A 34 12.84 -5.27 -1.17
N ASP A 35 12.15 -4.14 -1.04
CA ASP A 35 12.43 -3.13 -0.02
C ASP A 35 12.08 -3.66 1.39
N THR A 36 12.98 -3.43 2.34
CA THR A 36 12.84 -3.87 3.75
C THR A 36 12.24 -2.80 4.66
N ASP A 37 12.10 -1.58 4.17
CA ASP A 37 11.69 -0.42 4.97
C ASP A 37 10.25 0.02 4.68
N ASP A 38 9.76 -0.16 3.45
CA ASP A 38 8.40 0.24 3.04
C ASP A 38 7.31 -0.82 3.30
N GLY A 39 7.70 -1.99 3.84
CA GLY A 39 6.81 -3.10 4.15
C GLY A 39 6.55 -4.06 2.97
N SER A 40 6.93 -3.73 1.75
CA SER A 40 6.70 -4.60 0.57
C SER A 40 7.45 -5.92 0.69
N GLY A 41 8.71 -5.88 1.09
CA GLY A 41 9.53 -7.08 1.33
C GLY A 41 8.98 -7.96 2.45
N LEU A 42 8.43 -7.35 3.51
CA LEU A 42 7.81 -8.09 4.61
C LEU A 42 6.62 -8.94 4.12
N HIS A 43 5.72 -8.35 3.32
CA HIS A 43 4.58 -9.06 2.75
C HIS A 43 5.02 -10.10 1.70
N HIS A 44 6.12 -9.82 0.98
CA HIS A 44 6.67 -10.75 0.00
C HIS A 44 7.13 -12.06 0.64
N MET A 45 7.64 -12.05 1.89
CA MET A 45 7.95 -13.28 2.63
C MET A 45 6.72 -14.19 2.77
N VAL A 46 5.54 -13.62 3.01
CA VAL A 46 4.29 -14.39 3.09
C VAL A 46 3.95 -14.99 1.72
N TYR A 47 4.08 -14.19 0.66
CA TYR A 47 3.77 -14.65 -0.70
C TYR A 47 4.65 -15.82 -1.14
N GLU A 48 5.93 -15.83 -0.79
CA GLU A 48 6.83 -16.95 -1.09
C GLU A 48 6.40 -18.27 -0.42
N VAL A 49 5.83 -18.20 0.77
CA VAL A 49 5.31 -19.39 1.46
C VAL A 49 3.95 -19.79 0.90
N VAL A 50 3.05 -18.83 0.63
CA VAL A 50 1.73 -19.08 0.02
C VAL A 50 1.88 -19.71 -1.36
N ASP A 51 2.79 -19.20 -2.19
CA ASP A 51 3.03 -19.71 -3.54
C ASP A 51 3.44 -21.19 -3.53
N ASN A 52 4.07 -21.68 -2.46
CA ASN A 52 4.35 -23.12 -2.32
C ASN A 52 3.07 -23.95 -2.13
N GLY A 53 2.12 -23.45 -1.33
CA GLY A 53 0.81 -24.10 -1.17
C GLY A 53 -0.02 -24.06 -2.47
N ILE A 54 0.04 -22.95 -3.20
CA ILE A 54 -0.61 -22.81 -4.51
C ILE A 54 0.04 -23.74 -5.56
N ASP A 55 1.36 -23.93 -5.53
CA ASP A 55 2.04 -24.88 -6.42
C ASP A 55 1.59 -26.32 -6.16
N GLU A 56 1.33 -26.70 -4.89
CA GLU A 56 0.70 -28.00 -4.55
C GLU A 56 -0.73 -28.09 -5.11
N ALA A 57 -1.48 -26.99 -5.08
CA ALA A 57 -2.82 -26.94 -5.65
C ALA A 57 -2.79 -27.04 -7.18
N LEU A 58 -1.88 -26.36 -7.86
CA LEU A 58 -1.66 -26.47 -9.32
C LEU A 58 -1.26 -27.89 -9.73
N ALA A 59 -0.54 -28.60 -8.87
CA ALA A 59 -0.19 -30.00 -9.08
C ALA A 59 -1.36 -30.97 -8.75
N GLY A 60 -2.50 -30.45 -8.28
CA GLY A 60 -3.72 -31.21 -7.97
C GLY A 60 -3.67 -31.95 -6.61
N HIS A 61 -2.80 -31.53 -5.70
CA HIS A 61 -2.60 -32.17 -4.41
C HIS A 61 -3.12 -31.36 -3.21
N ALA A 62 -3.46 -30.08 -3.39
CA ALA A 62 -4.05 -29.24 -2.37
C ALA A 62 -5.32 -28.56 -2.90
N ASP A 63 -6.25 -28.24 -2.03
CA ASP A 63 -7.43 -27.42 -2.33
C ASP A 63 -7.69 -26.34 -1.27
N ALA A 64 -6.84 -26.27 -0.23
CA ALA A 64 -6.95 -25.27 0.82
C ALA A 64 -5.57 -24.73 1.27
N VAL A 65 -5.52 -23.40 1.44
CA VAL A 65 -4.38 -22.67 2.02
C VAL A 65 -4.91 -21.77 3.13
N ASN A 66 -4.32 -21.85 4.33
CA ASN A 66 -4.69 -20.98 5.44
C ASN A 66 -3.51 -20.08 5.78
N VAL A 67 -3.78 -18.78 5.89
CA VAL A 67 -2.82 -17.76 6.31
C VAL A 67 -3.33 -17.12 7.59
N LYS A 68 -2.50 -17.10 8.63
CA LYS A 68 -2.90 -16.59 9.93
C LYS A 68 -1.86 -15.65 10.50
N ILE A 69 -2.28 -14.41 10.77
CA ILE A 69 -1.48 -13.43 11.50
C ILE A 69 -1.79 -13.64 12.99
N HIS A 70 -0.77 -14.06 13.73
CA HIS A 70 -0.89 -14.33 15.15
C HIS A 70 -0.77 -13.05 15.96
N ASP A 71 -1.23 -13.13 17.19
CA ASP A 71 -1.23 -12.03 18.14
C ASP A 71 0.18 -11.63 18.62
N ASP A 72 1.18 -12.52 18.49
CA ASP A 72 2.60 -12.24 18.80
C ASP A 72 3.34 -11.55 17.62
N GLY A 73 2.63 -11.27 16.51
CA GLY A 73 3.20 -10.68 15.30
C GLY A 73 3.86 -11.69 14.36
N SER A 74 3.87 -12.98 14.70
CA SER A 74 4.27 -14.04 13.76
C SER A 74 3.15 -14.31 12.75
N ILE A 75 3.50 -14.95 11.65
CA ILE A 75 2.53 -15.37 10.65
C ILE A 75 2.73 -16.85 10.32
N SER A 76 1.63 -17.60 10.14
CA SER A 76 1.68 -18.98 9.69
C SER A 76 0.92 -19.14 8.38
N VAL A 77 1.47 -19.99 7.50
CA VAL A 77 0.86 -20.41 6.25
C VAL A 77 0.81 -21.93 6.26
N SER A 78 -0.36 -22.51 6.05
CA SER A 78 -0.53 -23.95 5.98
C SER A 78 -1.33 -24.35 4.73
N ASP A 79 -0.95 -25.49 4.13
CA ASP A 79 -1.65 -26.13 3.04
C ASP A 79 -2.07 -27.56 3.43
N ASN A 80 -2.94 -28.15 2.64
CA ASN A 80 -3.36 -29.55 2.77
C ASN A 80 -2.79 -30.45 1.64
N GLY A 81 -1.65 -30.06 1.09
CA GLY A 81 -0.95 -30.78 0.03
C GLY A 81 -0.27 -32.07 0.50
N ARG A 82 0.71 -32.54 -0.26
CA ARG A 82 1.44 -33.81 0.04
C ARG A 82 2.34 -33.73 1.27
N GLY A 83 2.66 -32.53 1.73
CA GLY A 83 3.71 -32.25 2.71
C GLY A 83 5.13 -32.37 2.13
N ILE A 84 6.05 -31.54 2.60
CA ILE A 84 7.46 -31.56 2.18
C ILE A 84 8.07 -32.94 2.46
N PRO A 85 8.95 -33.49 1.57
CA PRO A 85 9.62 -34.77 1.80
C PRO A 85 10.45 -34.76 3.09
N VAL A 86 10.27 -35.81 3.93
CA VAL A 86 10.89 -35.91 5.26
C VAL A 86 12.08 -36.89 5.30
N GLY A 87 12.36 -37.59 4.18
CA GLY A 87 13.49 -38.53 4.08
C GLY A 87 14.85 -37.81 4.14
N ILE A 88 15.89 -38.59 4.51
CA ILE A 88 17.27 -38.08 4.54
C ILE A 88 17.76 -37.89 3.10
N HIS A 89 18.31 -36.69 2.83
CA HIS A 89 18.95 -36.39 1.56
C HIS A 89 20.37 -36.98 1.54
N GLU A 90 20.64 -37.91 0.61
CA GLU A 90 21.88 -38.69 0.59
C GLU A 90 23.16 -37.84 0.49
N GLY A 91 23.09 -36.68 -0.20
CA GLY A 91 24.24 -35.82 -0.38
C GLY A 91 24.54 -34.91 0.83
N GLU A 92 23.54 -34.60 1.65
CA GLU A 92 23.64 -33.59 2.72
C GLU A 92 23.59 -34.21 4.12
N GLY A 93 23.13 -35.47 4.23
CA GLY A 93 23.07 -36.19 5.50
C GLY A 93 22.01 -35.71 6.50
N VAL A 94 21.18 -34.74 6.10
CA VAL A 94 20.02 -34.18 6.86
C VAL A 94 18.73 -34.44 6.10
N SER A 95 17.58 -34.13 6.71
CA SER A 95 16.29 -34.32 6.01
C SER A 95 16.17 -33.38 4.79
N ALA A 96 15.47 -33.86 3.76
CA ALA A 96 15.19 -33.05 2.57
C ALA A 96 14.48 -31.73 2.93
N ALA A 97 13.62 -31.74 3.96
CA ALA A 97 12.97 -30.55 4.48
C ALA A 97 13.99 -29.52 5.03
N GLU A 98 14.99 -29.98 5.79
CA GLU A 98 16.05 -29.09 6.31
C GLU A 98 16.91 -28.53 5.19
N VAL A 99 17.23 -29.31 4.15
CA VAL A 99 17.96 -28.84 2.96
C VAL A 99 17.18 -27.70 2.29
N ILE A 100 15.87 -27.85 2.07
CA ILE A 100 15.01 -26.83 1.45
C ILE A 100 14.96 -25.56 2.29
N MET A 101 14.97 -25.68 3.62
CA MET A 101 14.90 -24.52 4.53
C MET A 101 16.23 -23.78 4.67
N THR A 102 17.38 -24.46 4.50
CA THR A 102 18.71 -23.90 4.83
C THR A 102 19.62 -23.68 3.63
N GLN A 103 19.25 -24.18 2.45
CA GLN A 103 20.08 -24.03 1.25
C GLN A 103 19.34 -23.28 0.15
N LEU A 104 20.04 -22.39 -0.55
CA LEU A 104 19.56 -21.74 -1.75
C LEU A 104 19.61 -22.74 -2.92
N HIS A 105 18.65 -22.58 -3.84
CA HIS A 105 18.56 -23.42 -5.05
C HIS A 105 18.34 -24.91 -4.75
N ALA A 106 17.66 -25.22 -3.64
CA ALA A 106 17.23 -26.55 -3.27
C ALA A 106 15.70 -26.68 -3.38
N GLY A 107 15.21 -27.76 -3.99
CA GLY A 107 13.76 -28.04 -4.06
C GLY A 107 13.38 -28.98 -5.19
N GLY A 108 12.21 -29.59 -5.07
CA GLY A 108 11.64 -30.53 -6.04
C GLY A 108 11.12 -29.88 -7.34
N LYS A 109 11.10 -28.53 -7.41
CA LYS A 109 10.61 -27.76 -8.57
C LYS A 109 11.59 -27.73 -9.74
N PHE A 110 12.82 -28.22 -9.54
CA PHE A 110 13.81 -28.43 -10.62
C PHE A 110 13.56 -29.73 -11.40
N ASP A 111 12.68 -30.61 -10.91
CA ASP A 111 12.28 -31.81 -11.61
C ASP A 111 10.91 -31.60 -12.27
N SER A 112 10.89 -31.56 -13.61
CA SER A 112 9.68 -31.41 -14.43
C SER A 112 8.64 -32.52 -14.24
N ASN A 113 9.03 -33.68 -13.67
CA ASN A 113 8.09 -34.74 -13.35
C ASN A 113 7.26 -34.47 -12.08
N SER A 114 7.78 -33.63 -11.19
CA SER A 114 7.11 -33.31 -9.91
C SER A 114 6.15 -32.11 -10.00
N TYR A 115 6.51 -31.13 -10.83
CA TYR A 115 5.70 -29.92 -11.07
C TYR A 115 5.82 -29.48 -12.53
N LYS A 116 4.74 -29.64 -13.32
CA LYS A 116 4.71 -29.19 -14.72
C LYS A 116 4.66 -27.68 -14.85
N VAL A 117 3.99 -27.02 -13.92
CA VAL A 117 3.84 -25.57 -13.84
C VAL A 117 4.04 -25.16 -12.40
N SER A 118 4.86 -24.16 -12.15
CA SER A 118 5.13 -23.65 -10.80
C SER A 118 5.40 -22.14 -10.84
N GLY A 119 4.97 -21.41 -9.82
CA GLY A 119 5.32 -20.01 -9.59
C GLY A 119 6.72 -19.86 -9.00
N GLY A 120 7.12 -20.80 -8.14
CA GLY A 120 8.42 -20.83 -7.48
C GLY A 120 9.53 -21.44 -8.32
N LEU A 121 10.14 -20.67 -9.24
CA LEU A 121 11.11 -21.17 -10.22
C LEU A 121 12.54 -21.33 -9.70
N HIS A 122 12.92 -20.63 -8.65
CA HIS A 122 14.34 -20.50 -8.26
C HIS A 122 14.76 -21.36 -7.07
N GLY A 123 13.83 -22.01 -6.36
CA GLY A 123 14.13 -22.84 -5.19
C GLY A 123 14.79 -22.07 -4.05
N VAL A 124 14.44 -20.77 -3.89
CA VAL A 124 15.05 -19.89 -2.87
C VAL A 124 14.03 -19.30 -1.90
N GLY A 125 12.74 -19.27 -2.23
CA GLY A 125 11.73 -18.51 -1.49
C GLY A 125 11.69 -18.82 -0.01
N VAL A 126 11.43 -20.06 0.38
CA VAL A 126 11.30 -20.42 1.81
C VAL A 126 12.63 -20.35 2.57
N SER A 127 13.76 -20.61 1.92
CA SER A 127 15.08 -20.45 2.55
C SER A 127 15.44 -18.99 2.80
N VAL A 128 14.97 -18.08 1.94
CA VAL A 128 15.06 -16.63 2.14
C VAL A 128 14.19 -16.20 3.32
N VAL A 129 12.94 -16.69 3.41
CA VAL A 129 12.07 -16.44 4.58
C VAL A 129 12.74 -16.89 5.87
N ASN A 130 13.32 -18.09 5.89
CA ASN A 130 14.07 -18.59 7.04
C ASN A 130 15.26 -17.70 7.42
N ALA A 131 16.04 -17.27 6.43
CA ALA A 131 17.22 -16.43 6.66
C ALA A 131 16.90 -15.06 7.28
N LEU A 132 15.69 -14.51 6.99
CA LEU A 132 15.25 -13.17 7.38
C LEU A 132 14.26 -13.19 8.57
N SER A 133 14.14 -14.33 9.25
CA SER A 133 13.28 -14.52 10.41
C SER A 133 14.07 -14.69 11.70
N ASP A 134 13.59 -14.13 12.81
CA ASP A 134 14.11 -14.40 14.14
C ASP A 134 13.97 -15.88 14.46
N TYR A 135 12.80 -16.45 14.13
CA TYR A 135 12.58 -17.89 14.14
C TYR A 135 11.63 -18.34 13.02
N LEU A 136 11.78 -19.58 12.61
CA LEU A 136 10.86 -20.28 11.72
C LEU A 136 10.58 -21.67 12.29
N GLU A 137 9.30 -22.02 12.39
CA GLU A 137 8.80 -23.33 12.78
C GLU A 137 8.20 -24.03 11.57
N LEU A 138 8.59 -25.26 11.35
CA LEU A 138 8.11 -26.10 10.27
C LEU A 138 7.37 -27.31 10.84
N ARG A 139 6.13 -27.50 10.41
CA ARG A 139 5.33 -28.72 10.66
C ARG A 139 4.99 -29.38 9.36
N ILE A 140 5.17 -30.70 9.29
CA ILE A 140 4.88 -31.48 8.09
C ILE A 140 4.03 -32.69 8.51
N TRP A 141 2.87 -32.83 7.91
CA TRP A 141 2.00 -34.00 8.04
C TRP A 141 2.19 -34.89 6.81
N ARG A 142 2.88 -35.99 6.99
CA ARG A 142 3.21 -36.90 5.89
C ARG A 142 3.40 -38.34 6.39
N ASN A 143 2.96 -39.30 5.61
CA ASN A 143 3.08 -40.74 5.92
C ASN A 143 2.49 -41.13 7.30
N GLY A 144 1.36 -40.49 7.70
CA GLY A 144 0.69 -40.76 8.97
C GLY A 144 1.39 -40.14 10.19
N LYS A 145 2.43 -39.35 10.00
CA LYS A 145 3.22 -38.73 11.07
C LYS A 145 3.27 -37.22 10.96
N GLU A 146 3.22 -36.53 12.11
CA GLU A 146 3.53 -35.12 12.24
C GLU A 146 5.01 -34.97 12.56
N HIS A 147 5.70 -34.19 11.74
CA HIS A 147 7.10 -33.84 11.91
C HIS A 147 7.23 -32.38 12.27
N TYR A 148 8.22 -32.03 13.09
CA TYR A 148 8.49 -30.68 13.52
C TYR A 148 9.98 -30.36 13.45
N ALA A 149 10.32 -29.19 12.96
CA ALA A 149 11.65 -28.61 13.00
C ALA A 149 11.59 -27.12 13.37
N ARG A 150 12.67 -26.59 13.92
CA ARG A 150 12.79 -25.16 14.26
C ARG A 150 14.11 -24.60 13.80
N PHE A 151 14.05 -23.38 13.28
CA PHE A 151 15.18 -22.62 12.77
C PHE A 151 15.21 -21.25 13.43
N GLU A 152 16.41 -20.68 13.63
CA GLU A 152 16.61 -19.33 14.13
C GLU A 152 17.67 -18.63 13.28
N GLY A 153 17.32 -17.46 12.72
CA GLY A 153 18.20 -16.72 11.81
C GLY A 153 18.75 -17.54 10.63
N GLY A 154 17.96 -18.52 10.16
CA GLY A 154 18.36 -19.38 9.05
C GLY A 154 19.11 -20.66 9.44
N PHE A 155 19.42 -20.86 10.73
CA PHE A 155 20.12 -22.05 11.22
C PHE A 155 19.19 -23.04 11.88
N THR A 156 19.42 -24.34 11.69
CA THR A 156 18.66 -25.40 12.36
C THR A 156 18.99 -25.43 13.85
N VAL A 157 17.99 -25.11 14.69
CA VAL A 157 18.08 -25.20 16.15
C VAL A 157 17.53 -26.52 16.64
N LYS A 158 16.48 -27.00 15.99
CA LYS A 158 15.88 -28.31 16.25
C LYS A 158 15.72 -29.06 14.94
N HIS A 159 16.39 -30.18 14.81
CA HIS A 159 16.30 -31.06 13.64
C HIS A 159 14.90 -31.64 13.46
N LEU A 160 14.57 -32.04 12.24
CA LEU A 160 13.27 -32.64 11.93
C LEU A 160 13.06 -33.94 12.71
N GLU A 161 12.07 -33.95 13.57
CA GLU A 161 11.71 -35.12 14.38
C GLU A 161 10.21 -35.39 14.29
N VAL A 162 9.82 -36.65 14.53
CA VAL A 162 8.41 -37.05 14.63
C VAL A 162 7.91 -36.64 16.02
N VAL A 163 6.84 -35.87 16.07
CA VAL A 163 6.23 -35.37 17.34
C VAL A 163 4.89 -36.02 17.65
N ALA A 164 4.16 -36.48 16.63
CA ALA A 164 2.85 -37.12 16.82
C ALA A 164 2.47 -38.01 15.63
N ASP A 165 1.44 -38.83 15.82
CA ASP A 165 0.71 -39.46 14.73
C ASP A 165 -0.37 -38.52 14.22
N CYS A 166 -0.55 -38.42 12.89
CA CYS A 166 -1.49 -37.51 12.28
C CYS A 166 -2.61 -38.17 11.46
N GLY A 167 -2.65 -39.53 11.44
CA GLY A 167 -3.63 -40.27 10.65
C GLY A 167 -3.52 -39.97 9.15
N ASP A 168 -4.65 -39.63 8.53
CA ASP A 168 -4.72 -39.31 7.11
C ASP A 168 -4.42 -37.84 6.78
N ARG A 169 -4.13 -37.02 7.77
CA ARG A 169 -3.78 -35.60 7.54
C ARG A 169 -2.48 -35.49 6.77
N THR A 170 -2.51 -34.68 5.72
CA THR A 170 -1.33 -34.31 4.94
C THR A 170 -1.20 -32.79 4.85
N GLY A 171 -0.01 -32.27 4.53
CA GLY A 171 0.22 -30.85 4.32
C GLY A 171 1.50 -30.34 4.96
N THR A 172 1.71 -29.04 4.81
CA THR A 172 2.83 -28.32 5.40
C THR A 172 2.32 -27.06 6.12
N GLU A 173 2.93 -26.71 7.25
CA GLU A 173 2.75 -25.43 7.92
C GLU A 173 4.11 -24.80 8.17
N VAL A 174 4.25 -23.56 7.76
CA VAL A 174 5.41 -22.72 8.04
C VAL A 174 4.94 -21.54 8.87
N ARG A 175 5.44 -21.40 10.09
CA ARG A 175 5.23 -20.23 10.96
C ARG A 175 6.53 -19.50 11.15
N PHE A 176 6.54 -18.19 10.95
CA PHE A 176 7.75 -17.40 11.10
C PHE A 176 7.49 -16.04 11.75
N LEU A 177 8.53 -15.50 12.39
CA LEU A 177 8.57 -14.14 12.92
C LEU A 177 9.67 -13.39 12.19
N ALA A 178 9.31 -12.37 11.42
CA ALA A 178 10.28 -11.56 10.69
C ALA A 178 11.26 -10.84 11.63
N SER A 179 12.54 -10.73 11.22
CA SER A 179 13.59 -10.15 12.07
C SER A 179 13.60 -8.63 12.00
N LEU A 180 13.64 -7.98 13.18
CA LEU A 180 13.84 -6.53 13.30
C LEU A 180 15.27 -6.08 12.94
N ASP A 181 16.23 -7.00 12.84
CA ASP A 181 17.56 -6.70 12.30
C ASP A 181 17.54 -6.44 10.79
N THR A 182 16.49 -6.90 10.10
CA THR A 182 16.31 -6.75 8.66
C THR A 182 15.21 -5.75 8.30
N PHE A 183 14.08 -5.79 9.00
CA PHE A 183 12.92 -4.97 8.69
C PHE A 183 12.77 -3.83 9.71
N SER A 184 12.56 -2.62 9.22
CA SER A 184 12.27 -1.45 10.07
C SER A 184 10.93 -1.59 10.82
N ASN A 185 9.98 -2.33 10.23
CA ASN A 185 8.68 -2.66 10.80
C ASN A 185 8.30 -4.10 10.41
N ARG A 186 7.66 -4.84 11.35
CA ARG A 186 7.16 -6.21 11.12
C ARG A 186 5.64 -6.34 11.26
N ASP A 187 4.93 -5.22 11.15
CA ASP A 187 3.46 -5.24 11.16
C ASP A 187 2.92 -5.65 9.78
N PHE A 188 2.25 -6.79 9.71
CA PHE A 188 1.54 -7.23 8.52
C PHE A 188 0.23 -6.46 8.36
N TYR A 189 -0.06 -6.01 7.14
CA TYR A 189 -1.32 -5.35 6.80
C TYR A 189 -2.30 -6.36 6.23
N PHE A 190 -3.44 -6.53 6.90
CA PHE A 190 -4.48 -7.49 6.52
C PHE A 190 -4.97 -7.26 5.09
N GLU A 191 -5.28 -6.02 4.74
CA GLU A 191 -5.80 -5.65 3.41
C GLU A 191 -4.79 -5.94 2.29
N THR A 192 -3.50 -5.73 2.55
CA THR A 192 -2.42 -6.01 1.58
C THR A 192 -2.32 -7.51 1.30
N LEU A 193 -2.37 -8.33 2.34
CA LEU A 193 -2.38 -9.78 2.20
C LEU A 193 -3.67 -10.27 1.52
N GLU A 194 -4.83 -9.81 2.00
CA GLU A 194 -6.14 -10.20 1.49
C GLU A 194 -6.24 -9.99 -0.02
N LYS A 195 -5.76 -8.86 -0.51
CA LYS A 195 -5.76 -8.52 -1.92
C LYS A 195 -4.99 -9.53 -2.76
N ARG A 196 -3.74 -9.81 -2.41
CA ARG A 196 -2.92 -10.77 -3.14
C ARG A 196 -3.47 -12.19 -3.07
N LEU A 197 -3.97 -12.59 -1.91
CA LEU A 197 -4.61 -13.89 -1.71
C LEU A 197 -5.89 -14.02 -2.53
N ARG A 198 -6.66 -12.94 -2.68
CA ARG A 198 -7.85 -12.88 -3.53
C ARG A 198 -7.50 -13.07 -5.01
N GLU A 199 -6.43 -12.42 -5.49
CA GLU A 199 -5.93 -12.65 -6.86
C GLU A 199 -5.58 -14.12 -7.09
N LEU A 200 -4.84 -14.74 -6.14
CA LEU A 200 -4.47 -16.14 -6.21
C LEU A 200 -5.69 -17.06 -6.20
N ALA A 201 -6.71 -16.76 -5.41
CA ALA A 201 -7.95 -17.53 -5.38
C ALA A 201 -8.73 -17.43 -6.70
N PHE A 202 -8.77 -16.26 -7.34
CA PHE A 202 -9.36 -16.11 -8.67
C PHE A 202 -8.58 -16.84 -9.77
N LEU A 203 -7.24 -16.83 -9.71
CA LEU A 203 -6.39 -17.48 -10.70
C LEU A 203 -6.35 -19.01 -10.57
N ASN A 204 -6.77 -19.53 -9.42
CA ASN A 204 -6.78 -20.95 -9.11
C ASN A 204 -8.18 -21.40 -8.66
N SER A 205 -9.10 -21.45 -9.62
CA SER A 205 -10.49 -21.90 -9.37
C SER A 205 -10.52 -23.23 -8.59
N GLY A 206 -11.37 -23.29 -7.56
CA GLY A 206 -11.50 -24.44 -6.69
C GLY A 206 -10.53 -24.50 -5.50
N VAL A 207 -9.59 -23.56 -5.39
CA VAL A 207 -8.71 -23.42 -4.23
C VAL A 207 -9.33 -22.45 -3.22
N ARG A 208 -9.44 -22.90 -1.97
CA ARG A 208 -9.95 -22.11 -0.85
C ARG A 208 -8.77 -21.50 -0.09
N ILE A 209 -8.74 -20.17 0.01
CA ILE A 209 -7.74 -19.45 0.80
C ILE A 209 -8.44 -18.75 1.96
N ILE A 210 -7.97 -18.98 3.19
CA ILE A 210 -8.53 -18.34 4.40
C ILE A 210 -7.45 -17.48 5.01
N LEU A 211 -7.71 -16.18 5.14
CA LEU A 211 -6.88 -15.24 5.86
C LEU A 211 -7.52 -14.90 7.19
N THR A 212 -6.78 -15.09 8.28
CA THR A 212 -7.21 -14.77 9.64
C THR A 212 -6.23 -13.81 10.30
N ASP A 213 -6.72 -12.72 10.90
CA ASP A 213 -5.95 -11.85 11.77
C ASP A 213 -6.45 -12.01 13.22
N GLU A 214 -5.61 -12.56 14.10
CA GLU A 214 -5.92 -12.80 15.50
C GLU A 214 -5.57 -11.61 16.40
N ARG A 215 -4.95 -10.55 15.86
CA ARG A 215 -4.51 -9.39 16.64
C ARG A 215 -5.66 -8.52 17.19
N PRO A 216 -6.73 -8.23 16.41
CA PRO A 216 -7.88 -7.50 16.94
C PRO A 216 -8.71 -8.35 17.93
N ALA A 217 -9.46 -7.69 18.82
CA ALA A 217 -10.37 -8.35 19.77
C ALA A 217 -11.42 -9.22 19.05
N GLU A 218 -11.98 -8.71 17.95
CA GLU A 218 -12.75 -9.50 17.00
C GLU A 218 -11.81 -9.89 15.87
N HIS A 219 -11.55 -11.19 15.73
CA HIS A 219 -10.68 -11.69 14.70
C HIS A 219 -11.25 -11.34 13.33
N LEU A 220 -10.40 -10.79 12.47
CA LEU A 220 -10.76 -10.57 11.08
C LEU A 220 -10.55 -11.88 10.31
N VAL A 221 -11.57 -12.32 9.59
CA VAL A 221 -11.52 -13.54 8.78
C VAL A 221 -12.03 -13.22 7.38
N SER A 222 -11.23 -13.53 6.38
CA SER A 222 -11.62 -13.46 4.97
C SER A 222 -11.49 -14.84 4.35
N GLU A 223 -12.59 -15.37 3.84
CA GLU A 223 -12.62 -16.60 3.07
C GLU A 223 -12.71 -16.27 1.59
N LEU A 224 -11.70 -16.69 0.84
CA LEU A 224 -11.49 -16.40 -0.57
C LEU A 224 -11.62 -17.69 -1.36
N TYR A 225 -12.75 -17.84 -2.05
CA TYR A 225 -13.07 -19.02 -2.86
C TYR A 225 -13.94 -18.60 -4.05
N TYR A 226 -13.46 -18.87 -5.27
CA TYR A 226 -14.08 -18.40 -6.49
C TYR A 226 -14.14 -19.48 -7.55
N ASP A 227 -15.26 -20.17 -7.66
CA ASP A 227 -15.49 -21.22 -8.67
C ASP A 227 -15.44 -20.70 -10.11
N GLY A 228 -15.87 -19.44 -10.30
CA GLY A 228 -15.87 -18.80 -11.61
C GLY A 228 -14.49 -18.39 -12.12
N GLY A 229 -13.42 -18.50 -11.30
CA GLY A 229 -12.04 -18.27 -11.69
C GLY A 229 -11.83 -16.88 -12.31
N VAL A 230 -11.09 -16.80 -13.42
CA VAL A 230 -10.78 -15.53 -14.10
C VAL A 230 -11.99 -14.77 -14.63
N LYS A 231 -13.13 -15.46 -14.90
CA LYS A 231 -14.41 -14.78 -15.26
C LYS A 231 -14.94 -13.98 -14.09
N GLU A 232 -14.90 -14.54 -12.90
CA GLU A 232 -15.35 -13.89 -11.69
C GLU A 232 -14.37 -12.77 -11.30
N PHE A 233 -13.09 -12.97 -11.57
CA PHE A 233 -12.07 -11.92 -11.37
C PHE A 233 -12.36 -10.66 -12.20
N VAL A 234 -12.70 -10.81 -13.48
CA VAL A 234 -13.08 -9.67 -14.34
C VAL A 234 -14.33 -8.99 -13.83
N LYS A 235 -15.34 -9.73 -13.35
CA LYS A 235 -16.54 -9.17 -12.71
C LYS A 235 -16.20 -8.39 -11.44
N TYR A 236 -15.26 -8.91 -10.64
CA TYR A 236 -14.78 -8.22 -9.45
C TYR A 236 -14.06 -6.90 -9.79
N LEU A 237 -13.21 -6.89 -10.83
CA LEU A 237 -12.51 -5.68 -11.28
C LEU A 237 -13.47 -4.61 -11.82
N ASP A 238 -14.56 -5.01 -12.45
CA ASP A 238 -15.54 -4.10 -13.03
C ASP A 238 -16.72 -3.75 -12.12
N ARG A 239 -16.69 -4.15 -10.82
CA ARG A 239 -17.80 -3.94 -9.89
C ARG A 239 -18.23 -2.48 -9.72
N SER A 240 -17.33 -1.53 -10.02
CA SER A 240 -17.59 -0.08 -9.97
C SER A 240 -17.87 0.55 -11.33
N LYS A 241 -17.96 -0.26 -12.41
CA LYS A 241 -18.23 0.17 -13.79
C LYS A 241 -19.53 -0.44 -14.31
N THR A 242 -20.05 0.12 -15.40
CA THR A 242 -21.25 -0.41 -16.06
C THR A 242 -20.84 -1.27 -17.24
N SER A 243 -21.05 -2.57 -17.15
CA SER A 243 -20.77 -3.47 -18.27
C SER A 243 -21.77 -3.29 -19.41
N ILE A 244 -21.29 -3.37 -20.65
CA ILE A 244 -22.15 -3.38 -21.86
C ILE A 244 -22.51 -4.79 -22.32
N LEU A 245 -21.90 -5.82 -21.74
CA LEU A 245 -22.16 -7.21 -22.02
C LEU A 245 -22.79 -7.90 -20.79
N PRO A 246 -23.71 -8.85 -20.97
CA PRO A 246 -24.33 -9.57 -19.87
C PRO A 246 -23.35 -10.43 -19.10
N GLU A 247 -22.36 -11.03 -19.77
CA GLU A 247 -21.34 -11.91 -19.20
C GLU A 247 -19.98 -11.67 -19.85
N PRO A 248 -18.87 -11.91 -19.12
CA PRO A 248 -17.53 -11.86 -19.68
C PRO A 248 -17.34 -12.91 -20.80
N ILE A 249 -16.62 -12.53 -21.84
CA ILE A 249 -16.15 -13.46 -22.87
C ILE A 249 -14.99 -14.27 -22.25
N TYR A 250 -15.09 -15.58 -22.36
CA TYR A 250 -14.10 -16.50 -21.78
C TYR A 250 -13.48 -17.38 -22.86
N VAL A 251 -12.17 -17.45 -22.84
CA VAL A 251 -11.34 -18.26 -23.73
C VAL A 251 -10.38 -19.09 -22.91
N ILE A 252 -10.34 -20.39 -23.15
CA ILE A 252 -9.32 -21.29 -22.61
C ILE A 252 -8.83 -22.21 -23.73
N GLY A 253 -7.52 -22.50 -23.73
CA GLY A 253 -6.91 -23.44 -24.66
C GLY A 253 -5.51 -23.80 -24.22
N GLU A 254 -5.02 -24.89 -24.80
CA GLU A 254 -3.67 -25.40 -24.56
C GLU A 254 -2.96 -25.61 -25.92
N ARG A 255 -1.71 -25.19 -25.99
CA ARG A 255 -0.87 -25.39 -27.16
C ARG A 255 0.61 -25.42 -26.75
N ASP A 256 1.32 -26.44 -27.22
CA ASP A 256 2.74 -26.63 -26.92
C ASP A 256 3.04 -26.60 -25.40
N GLU A 257 2.20 -27.31 -24.61
CA GLU A 257 2.19 -27.37 -23.14
C GLU A 257 1.94 -26.00 -22.45
N ILE A 258 1.62 -24.95 -23.21
CA ILE A 258 1.25 -23.65 -22.69
C ILE A 258 -0.28 -23.56 -22.62
N VAL A 259 -0.81 -23.39 -21.39
CA VAL A 259 -2.23 -23.15 -21.17
C VAL A 259 -2.48 -21.65 -21.17
N VAL A 260 -3.45 -21.21 -21.93
CA VAL A 260 -3.87 -19.81 -22.03
C VAL A 260 -5.31 -19.70 -21.57
N GLU A 261 -5.55 -18.87 -20.59
CA GLU A 261 -6.87 -18.60 -20.02
C GLU A 261 -7.12 -17.10 -20.01
N VAL A 262 -8.20 -16.65 -20.62
CA VAL A 262 -8.53 -15.23 -20.80
C VAL A 262 -9.99 -14.97 -20.50
N ALA A 263 -10.26 -13.98 -19.66
CA ALA A 263 -11.58 -13.41 -19.53
C ALA A 263 -11.56 -11.93 -19.95
N MET A 264 -12.56 -11.50 -20.71
CA MET A 264 -12.67 -10.16 -21.28
C MET A 264 -14.07 -9.63 -21.07
N TRP A 265 -14.19 -8.37 -20.64
CA TRP A 265 -15.47 -7.71 -20.47
C TRP A 265 -15.38 -6.25 -20.90
N TRP A 266 -16.26 -5.81 -21.75
CA TRP A 266 -16.35 -4.40 -22.14
C TRP A 266 -17.36 -3.67 -21.28
N ASN A 267 -16.99 -2.48 -20.86
CA ASN A 267 -17.79 -1.57 -20.05
C ASN A 267 -17.95 -0.21 -20.76
N ASP A 268 -18.70 0.70 -20.15
CA ASP A 268 -18.98 2.04 -20.69
C ASP A 268 -17.83 3.04 -20.56
N SER A 269 -16.74 2.68 -19.85
CA SER A 269 -15.56 3.54 -19.67
C SER A 269 -14.75 3.68 -20.98
N TYR A 270 -13.76 4.56 -20.93
CA TYR A 270 -12.83 4.82 -22.05
C TYR A 270 -11.44 4.25 -21.81
N ASN A 271 -11.24 3.64 -20.66
CA ASN A 271 -9.93 3.14 -20.23
C ASN A 271 -9.81 1.64 -20.46
N GLU A 272 -8.58 1.17 -20.73
CA GLU A 272 -8.22 -0.25 -20.81
C GLU A 272 -7.65 -0.68 -19.46
N MET A 273 -8.12 -1.82 -18.96
CA MET A 273 -7.55 -2.53 -17.82
C MET A 273 -7.23 -3.96 -18.27
N VAL A 274 -5.96 -4.31 -18.39
CA VAL A 274 -5.52 -5.68 -18.70
C VAL A 274 -4.51 -6.12 -17.66
N LEU A 275 -4.85 -7.17 -16.91
CA LEU A 275 -3.98 -7.79 -15.92
C LEU A 275 -3.37 -9.07 -16.49
N PRO A 276 -2.08 -9.07 -16.83
CA PRO A 276 -1.39 -10.25 -17.33
C PRO A 276 -0.71 -11.02 -16.20
N PHE A 277 -0.84 -12.36 -16.25
CA PHE A 277 -0.24 -13.27 -15.29
C PHE A 277 0.49 -14.41 -16.01
N THR A 278 1.62 -14.82 -15.45
CA THR A 278 2.33 -16.06 -15.86
C THR A 278 2.58 -16.89 -14.62
N ASN A 279 2.04 -18.14 -14.59
CA ASN A 279 2.12 -19.03 -13.42
C ASN A 279 1.70 -18.30 -12.12
N ASN A 280 0.58 -17.60 -12.18
CA ASN A 280 0.02 -16.77 -11.09
C ASN A 280 0.81 -15.51 -10.71
N ILE A 281 1.96 -15.24 -11.35
CA ILE A 281 2.79 -14.07 -11.08
C ILE A 281 2.32 -12.91 -11.96
N PRO A 282 2.00 -11.72 -11.41
CA PRO A 282 1.61 -10.56 -12.19
C PRO A 282 2.81 -9.99 -12.96
N GLN A 283 2.63 -9.62 -14.23
CA GLN A 283 3.64 -8.95 -15.04
C GLN A 283 3.26 -7.50 -15.25
N ARG A 284 3.81 -6.61 -14.42
CA ARG A 284 3.55 -5.16 -14.49
C ARG A 284 3.97 -4.56 -15.84
N ASP A 285 5.10 -5.00 -16.39
CA ASP A 285 5.63 -4.55 -17.68
C ASP A 285 5.12 -5.38 -18.89
N GLY A 286 4.13 -6.23 -18.65
CA GLY A 286 3.56 -7.12 -19.67
C GLY A 286 4.55 -8.17 -20.16
N GLY A 287 4.61 -8.37 -21.48
CA GLY A 287 5.52 -9.35 -22.08
C GLY A 287 5.00 -9.97 -23.38
N THR A 288 5.57 -11.12 -23.74
CA THR A 288 5.26 -11.83 -24.99
C THR A 288 3.80 -12.30 -25.07
N HIS A 289 3.20 -12.71 -23.94
CA HIS A 289 1.77 -13.08 -23.86
C HIS A 289 0.86 -11.87 -24.16
N MET A 290 1.16 -10.69 -23.59
CA MET A 290 0.42 -9.46 -23.88
C MET A 290 0.53 -9.05 -25.35
N ALA A 291 1.72 -9.18 -25.95
CA ALA A 291 1.92 -8.90 -27.36
C ALA A 291 1.09 -9.84 -28.25
N GLY A 292 1.05 -11.14 -27.91
CA GLY A 292 0.21 -12.13 -28.59
C GLY A 292 -1.28 -11.82 -28.47
N PHE A 293 -1.75 -11.53 -27.25
CA PHE A 293 -3.13 -11.16 -26.97
C PHE A 293 -3.58 -9.93 -27.77
N ARG A 294 -2.82 -8.84 -27.70
CA ARG A 294 -3.14 -7.58 -28.41
C ARG A 294 -3.19 -7.77 -29.92
N ALA A 295 -2.26 -8.53 -30.47
CA ALA A 295 -2.26 -8.82 -31.91
C ALA A 295 -3.46 -9.65 -32.34
N ALA A 296 -3.78 -10.72 -31.62
CA ALA A 296 -4.91 -11.59 -31.89
C ALA A 296 -6.25 -10.88 -31.76
N LEU A 297 -6.46 -10.15 -30.64
CA LEU A 297 -7.69 -9.39 -30.42
C LEU A 297 -7.98 -8.42 -31.58
N THR A 298 -6.95 -7.62 -31.93
CA THR A 298 -7.09 -6.64 -33.02
C THR A 298 -7.38 -7.31 -34.36
N ARG A 299 -6.71 -8.42 -34.68
CA ARG A 299 -6.90 -9.17 -35.93
C ARG A 299 -8.30 -9.77 -36.01
N THR A 300 -8.75 -10.46 -34.94
CA THR A 300 -10.04 -11.14 -34.91
C THR A 300 -11.20 -10.15 -35.05
N ILE A 301 -11.14 -9.01 -34.32
CA ILE A 301 -12.16 -7.96 -34.40
C ILE A 301 -12.22 -7.37 -35.83
N ASN A 302 -11.08 -7.05 -36.44
CA ASN A 302 -11.04 -6.55 -37.81
C ASN A 302 -11.60 -7.56 -38.82
N ASN A 303 -11.25 -8.85 -38.69
CA ASN A 303 -11.78 -9.91 -39.56
C ASN A 303 -13.28 -10.03 -39.42
N TYR A 304 -13.81 -10.06 -38.21
CA TYR A 304 -15.24 -10.10 -37.95
C TYR A 304 -15.97 -8.86 -38.47
N ALA A 305 -15.44 -7.67 -38.27
CA ALA A 305 -16.02 -6.43 -38.79
C ALA A 305 -16.05 -6.39 -40.34
N GLN A 306 -15.05 -7.00 -40.99
CA GLN A 306 -15.05 -7.14 -42.47
C GLN A 306 -16.05 -8.17 -42.95
N SER A 307 -16.12 -9.37 -42.36
CA SER A 307 -17.05 -10.44 -42.76
C SER A 307 -18.49 -10.08 -42.49
N SER A 308 -18.78 -9.41 -41.37
CA SER A 308 -20.13 -8.91 -41.03
C SER A 308 -20.59 -7.68 -41.84
N GLY A 309 -19.70 -7.10 -42.65
CA GLY A 309 -19.98 -5.91 -43.46
C GLY A 309 -20.01 -4.58 -42.72
N ILE A 310 -19.76 -4.57 -41.39
CA ILE A 310 -19.80 -3.36 -40.56
C ILE A 310 -18.69 -2.41 -40.98
N ALA A 311 -17.44 -2.90 -41.18
CA ALA A 311 -16.32 -2.08 -41.61
C ALA A 311 -16.58 -1.36 -42.97
N LYS A 312 -17.26 -2.01 -43.90
CA LYS A 312 -17.64 -1.41 -45.20
C LYS A 312 -18.69 -0.32 -45.05
N LYS A 313 -19.67 -0.52 -44.16
CA LYS A 313 -20.76 0.43 -43.90
C LYS A 313 -20.22 1.70 -43.26
N GLU A 314 -19.36 1.56 -42.26
CA GLU A 314 -18.84 2.69 -41.46
C GLU A 314 -17.62 3.36 -42.13
N LYS A 315 -16.98 2.74 -43.12
CA LYS A 315 -15.79 3.25 -43.87
C LYS A 315 -14.60 3.62 -42.97
N ILE A 316 -14.39 2.85 -41.92
CA ILE A 316 -13.37 3.08 -40.89
C ILE A 316 -12.52 1.84 -40.74
N SER A 317 -11.23 2.05 -40.47
CA SER A 317 -10.30 1.01 -40.02
C SER A 317 -10.11 1.07 -38.50
N PHE A 318 -10.21 -0.07 -37.86
CA PHE A 318 -10.03 -0.19 -36.41
C PHE A 318 -8.58 -0.40 -36.05
N THR A 319 -8.11 0.33 -35.06
CA THR A 319 -6.79 0.12 -34.44
C THR A 319 -6.91 -0.80 -33.23
N GLY A 320 -5.77 -1.27 -32.71
CA GLY A 320 -5.77 -2.05 -31.49
C GLY A 320 -6.29 -1.26 -30.28
N ASP A 321 -6.05 0.04 -30.24
CA ASP A 321 -6.52 0.90 -29.14
C ASP A 321 -8.04 1.08 -29.17
N ASP A 322 -8.66 1.20 -30.37
CA ASP A 322 -10.11 1.23 -30.49
C ASP A 322 -10.73 -0.08 -29.96
N ALA A 323 -10.08 -1.22 -30.24
CA ALA A 323 -10.54 -2.54 -29.80
C ALA A 323 -10.49 -2.72 -28.27
N ARG A 324 -9.63 -1.98 -27.60
CA ARG A 324 -9.40 -2.09 -26.15
C ARG A 324 -10.02 -0.96 -25.33
N GLU A 325 -10.69 -0.01 -25.96
CA GLU A 325 -11.41 1.04 -25.24
C GLU A 325 -12.54 0.43 -24.41
N GLY A 326 -12.55 0.67 -23.10
CA GLY A 326 -13.50 0.11 -22.14
C GLY A 326 -13.34 -1.38 -21.87
N LEU A 327 -12.21 -1.98 -22.23
CA LEU A 327 -11.92 -3.40 -21.99
C LEU A 327 -11.31 -3.63 -20.62
N THR A 328 -11.94 -4.47 -19.81
CA THR A 328 -11.33 -5.12 -18.65
C THR A 328 -11.01 -6.56 -18.99
N CYS A 329 -9.78 -6.99 -18.79
CA CYS A 329 -9.28 -8.31 -19.16
C CYS A 329 -8.32 -8.87 -18.13
N VAL A 330 -8.45 -10.16 -17.85
CA VAL A 330 -7.45 -10.96 -17.15
C VAL A 330 -6.88 -11.98 -18.15
N LEU A 331 -5.57 -11.95 -18.33
CA LEU A 331 -4.82 -12.86 -19.19
C LEU A 331 -3.89 -13.71 -18.32
N SER A 332 -4.22 -14.98 -18.13
CA SER A 332 -3.40 -15.94 -17.39
C SER A 332 -2.77 -16.95 -18.34
N VAL A 333 -1.45 -17.11 -18.27
CA VAL A 333 -0.74 -18.15 -19.01
C VAL A 333 -0.01 -19.07 -18.03
N LYS A 334 -0.13 -20.38 -18.24
CA LYS A 334 0.63 -21.38 -17.50
C LYS A 334 1.71 -21.94 -18.42
N VAL A 335 2.97 -21.71 -18.07
CA VAL A 335 4.14 -22.02 -18.89
C VAL A 335 5.09 -22.91 -18.10
N PRO A 336 5.57 -24.02 -18.64
CA PRO A 336 6.45 -24.95 -17.91
C PRO A 336 7.77 -24.33 -17.44
N ASP A 337 8.44 -23.57 -18.32
CA ASP A 337 9.74 -22.92 -18.04
C ASP A 337 9.73 -21.46 -18.51
N PRO A 338 9.06 -20.53 -17.79
CA PRO A 338 8.96 -19.14 -18.22
C PRO A 338 10.27 -18.38 -17.96
N LYS A 339 10.66 -17.53 -18.92
CA LYS A 339 11.83 -16.65 -18.81
C LYS A 339 11.36 -15.21 -18.59
N PHE A 340 11.98 -14.54 -17.62
CA PHE A 340 11.68 -13.16 -17.25
C PHE A 340 12.87 -12.24 -17.48
N SER A 341 12.61 -10.93 -17.61
CA SER A 341 13.64 -9.91 -17.83
C SER A 341 14.47 -9.61 -16.59
N SER A 342 13.92 -9.86 -15.39
CA SER A 342 14.51 -9.51 -14.09
C SER A 342 14.14 -10.53 -13.02
N GLN A 343 14.79 -10.45 -11.86
CA GLN A 343 14.48 -11.27 -10.68
C GLN A 343 13.06 -10.98 -10.12
N THR A 344 12.58 -9.76 -10.29
CA THR A 344 11.22 -9.36 -9.87
C THR A 344 10.11 -9.92 -10.76
N LYS A 345 10.46 -10.58 -11.87
CA LYS A 345 9.55 -11.26 -12.81
C LYS A 345 8.51 -10.32 -13.46
N ASP A 346 8.78 -9.01 -13.55
CA ASP A 346 7.82 -8.00 -14.03
C ASP A 346 7.48 -8.14 -15.51
N LYS A 347 8.31 -8.79 -16.31
CA LYS A 347 8.11 -8.93 -17.75
C LYS A 347 8.46 -10.33 -18.25
N LEU A 348 7.48 -10.98 -18.90
CA LEU A 348 7.70 -12.26 -19.59
C LEU A 348 8.42 -12.06 -20.92
N VAL A 349 9.53 -12.78 -21.13
CA VAL A 349 10.34 -12.71 -22.35
C VAL A 349 10.41 -14.01 -23.17
N SER A 350 9.76 -15.07 -22.71
CA SER A 350 9.65 -16.36 -23.43
C SER A 350 9.01 -16.16 -24.80
N SER A 351 9.79 -16.36 -25.88
CA SER A 351 9.35 -16.08 -27.25
C SER A 351 8.26 -17.01 -27.76
N GLU A 352 8.23 -18.26 -27.29
CA GLU A 352 7.27 -19.32 -27.61
C GLU A 352 5.86 -19.04 -27.11
N VAL A 353 5.71 -18.21 -26.09
CA VAL A 353 4.40 -17.88 -25.51
C VAL A 353 3.57 -16.98 -26.45
N ARG A 354 4.23 -16.06 -27.16
CA ARG A 354 3.52 -15.17 -28.07
C ARG A 354 2.70 -15.90 -29.15
N PRO A 355 3.27 -16.83 -29.95
CA PRO A 355 2.52 -17.55 -30.97
C PRO A 355 1.45 -18.49 -30.36
N ALA A 356 1.69 -19.08 -29.19
CA ALA A 356 0.71 -19.90 -28.51
C ALA A 356 -0.55 -19.08 -28.16
N VAL A 357 -0.38 -17.95 -27.48
CA VAL A 357 -1.47 -17.03 -27.14
C VAL A 357 -2.16 -16.50 -28.40
N GLU A 358 -1.40 -16.09 -29.42
CA GLU A 358 -1.94 -15.54 -30.66
C GLU A 358 -2.84 -16.56 -31.41
N ASN A 359 -2.40 -17.81 -31.49
CA ASN A 359 -3.16 -18.85 -32.19
C ASN A 359 -4.43 -19.24 -31.44
N ILE A 360 -4.34 -19.51 -30.10
CA ILE A 360 -5.50 -19.87 -29.28
C ILE A 360 -6.54 -18.75 -29.32
N MET A 361 -6.12 -17.51 -29.14
CA MET A 361 -7.02 -16.35 -29.16
C MET A 361 -7.69 -16.15 -30.53
N ASN A 362 -6.93 -16.26 -31.63
CA ASN A 362 -7.51 -16.14 -32.97
C ASN A 362 -8.58 -17.22 -33.25
N GLU A 363 -8.28 -18.47 -32.89
CA GLU A 363 -9.21 -19.59 -33.08
C GLU A 363 -10.44 -19.44 -32.21
N LYS A 364 -10.26 -19.41 -30.90
CA LYS A 364 -11.37 -19.45 -29.95
C LYS A 364 -12.23 -18.17 -29.92
N LEU A 365 -11.60 -17.01 -30.11
CA LEU A 365 -12.37 -15.78 -30.16
C LEU A 365 -13.14 -15.63 -31.47
N SER A 366 -12.60 -16.15 -32.60
CA SER A 366 -13.36 -16.20 -33.87
C SER A 366 -14.57 -17.12 -33.77
N GLU A 367 -14.41 -18.32 -33.23
CA GLU A 367 -15.51 -19.24 -32.93
C GLU A 367 -16.58 -18.54 -32.09
N TRP A 368 -16.15 -17.90 -30.99
CA TRP A 368 -17.07 -17.22 -30.08
C TRP A 368 -17.88 -16.10 -30.78
N PHE A 369 -17.24 -15.28 -31.64
CA PHE A 369 -17.94 -14.22 -32.38
C PHE A 369 -18.97 -14.77 -33.38
N GLU A 370 -18.69 -15.90 -34.02
CA GLU A 370 -19.60 -16.58 -34.92
C GLU A 370 -20.80 -17.18 -34.17
N GLU A 371 -20.58 -17.77 -33.00
CA GLU A 371 -21.62 -18.35 -32.16
C GLU A 371 -22.51 -17.29 -31.48
N ASN A 372 -21.96 -16.08 -31.19
CA ASN A 372 -22.63 -15.03 -30.44
C ASN A 372 -22.82 -13.72 -31.26
N PRO A 373 -23.43 -13.74 -32.42
CA PRO A 373 -23.43 -12.60 -33.36
C PRO A 373 -24.14 -11.33 -32.81
N GLN A 374 -25.10 -11.48 -31.89
CA GLN A 374 -25.77 -10.35 -31.26
C GLN A 374 -24.86 -9.61 -30.30
N ILE A 375 -24.14 -10.35 -29.44
CA ILE A 375 -23.21 -9.80 -28.47
C ILE A 375 -21.98 -9.24 -29.19
N ALA A 376 -21.46 -9.95 -30.21
CA ALA A 376 -20.39 -9.49 -31.06
C ALA A 376 -20.66 -8.12 -31.71
N ARG A 377 -21.93 -7.88 -32.12
CA ARG A 377 -22.33 -6.57 -32.63
C ARG A 377 -22.28 -5.46 -31.60
N ILE A 378 -22.60 -5.75 -30.31
CA ILE A 378 -22.49 -4.76 -29.23
C ILE A 378 -21.01 -4.37 -29.05
N VAL A 379 -20.10 -5.36 -28.98
CA VAL A 379 -18.65 -5.12 -28.89
C VAL A 379 -18.15 -4.29 -30.05
N VAL A 380 -18.48 -4.70 -31.29
CA VAL A 380 -18.02 -3.98 -32.49
C VAL A 380 -18.64 -2.58 -32.59
N SER A 381 -19.89 -2.37 -32.12
CA SER A 381 -20.48 -1.03 -32.07
C SER A 381 -19.71 -0.10 -31.12
N LYS A 382 -19.31 -0.57 -29.95
CA LYS A 382 -18.42 0.18 -29.01
C LYS A 382 -17.10 0.56 -29.69
N ILE A 383 -16.51 -0.39 -30.43
CA ILE A 383 -15.23 -0.17 -31.15
C ILE A 383 -15.40 0.82 -32.30
N VAL A 384 -16.53 0.79 -32.99
CA VAL A 384 -16.90 1.79 -34.04
C VAL A 384 -16.96 3.19 -33.41
N GLU A 385 -17.61 3.33 -32.26
CA GLU A 385 -17.70 4.60 -31.56
C GLU A 385 -16.30 5.10 -31.13
N ALA A 386 -15.44 4.22 -30.63
CA ALA A 386 -14.06 4.56 -30.29
C ALA A 386 -13.26 5.03 -31.52
N ALA A 387 -13.39 4.32 -32.65
CA ALA A 387 -12.73 4.68 -33.90
C ALA A 387 -13.20 6.03 -34.46
N HIS A 388 -14.52 6.32 -34.39
CA HIS A 388 -15.06 7.62 -34.76
C HIS A 388 -14.52 8.74 -33.87
N ALA A 389 -14.45 8.50 -32.56
CA ALA A 389 -13.87 9.46 -31.59
C ALA A 389 -12.41 9.74 -31.90
N ARG A 390 -11.61 8.69 -32.17
CA ARG A 390 -10.20 8.82 -32.55
C ARG A 390 -10.03 9.63 -33.84
N GLU A 391 -10.85 9.38 -34.86
CA GLU A 391 -10.80 10.15 -36.11
C GLU A 391 -11.22 11.61 -35.91
N ALA A 392 -12.27 11.87 -35.11
CA ALA A 392 -12.67 13.22 -34.76
C ALA A 392 -11.55 13.95 -34.00
N ALA A 393 -10.91 13.29 -33.06
CA ALA A 393 -9.75 13.82 -32.32
C ALA A 393 -8.58 14.13 -33.27
N ARG A 394 -8.27 13.25 -34.23
CA ARG A 394 -7.23 13.49 -35.24
C ARG A 394 -7.54 14.70 -36.08
N LYS A 395 -8.77 14.82 -36.57
CA LYS A 395 -9.22 16.01 -37.36
C LYS A 395 -9.13 17.30 -36.54
N ALA A 396 -9.53 17.26 -35.28
CA ALA A 396 -9.43 18.41 -34.38
C ALA A 396 -7.95 18.83 -34.16
N ARG A 397 -7.04 17.87 -33.98
CA ARG A 397 -5.59 18.13 -33.87
C ARG A 397 -5.02 18.75 -35.15
N ASP A 398 -5.34 18.20 -36.30
CA ASP A 398 -4.84 18.74 -37.58
C ASP A 398 -5.31 20.17 -37.83
N LEU A 399 -6.54 20.51 -37.37
CA LEU A 399 -7.04 21.87 -37.40
C LEU A 399 -6.30 22.76 -36.40
N THR A 400 -5.99 22.27 -35.24
CA THR A 400 -5.25 22.98 -34.18
C THR A 400 -3.79 23.15 -34.61
N ARG A 401 -3.14 22.14 -35.19
CA ARG A 401 -1.77 22.22 -35.73
C ARG A 401 -1.60 23.30 -36.79
N ARG A 402 -2.62 23.55 -37.63
CA ARG A 402 -2.63 24.67 -38.58
C ARG A 402 -2.78 26.04 -37.91
N LYS A 403 -3.36 26.08 -36.67
CA LYS A 403 -3.47 27.30 -35.84
C LYS A 403 -2.20 27.53 -34.99
N THR A 404 -1.38 26.53 -34.75
CA THR A 404 -0.27 26.49 -33.79
C THR A 404 0.84 27.50 -34.04
N ALA A 405 0.99 28.02 -35.29
CA ALA A 405 1.89 29.17 -35.55
C ALA A 405 1.43 30.46 -34.83
N MET A 406 0.15 30.58 -34.48
CA MET A 406 -0.39 31.69 -33.66
C MET A 406 -0.47 31.32 -32.14
N ASP A 407 -0.57 30.03 -31.80
CA ASP A 407 -0.83 29.55 -30.45
C ASP A 407 0.44 29.42 -29.58
N VAL A 408 1.64 29.38 -30.16
CA VAL A 408 2.91 29.48 -29.43
C VAL A 408 2.97 30.79 -28.63
N ASN A 409 2.37 31.85 -29.18
CA ASN A 409 2.22 33.13 -28.43
C ASN A 409 1.21 33.05 -27.29
N PHE A 410 0.26 32.10 -27.29
CA PHE A 410 -0.73 31.96 -26.24
C PHE A 410 -0.19 31.20 -25.03
N LEU A 411 0.60 30.15 -25.23
CA LEU A 411 1.31 29.44 -24.16
C LEU A 411 2.35 30.33 -23.48
N ALA A 412 3.01 31.21 -24.26
CA ALA A 412 3.99 32.18 -23.77
C ALA A 412 3.39 33.16 -22.72
N GLY A 413 2.06 33.34 -22.70
CA GLY A 413 1.37 34.15 -21.67
C GLY A 413 1.12 33.43 -20.35
N LYS A 414 0.87 32.08 -20.39
CA LYS A 414 0.51 31.30 -19.19
C LYS A 414 1.71 30.56 -18.58
N LEU A 415 2.45 29.80 -19.35
CA LEU A 415 3.66 29.14 -18.88
C LEU A 415 4.77 30.18 -18.65
N LYS A 416 5.22 30.25 -17.41
CA LYS A 416 6.42 31.00 -17.03
C LYS A 416 7.61 30.06 -17.04
N ASP A 417 8.21 29.92 -18.22
CA ASP A 417 9.27 28.93 -18.48
C ASP A 417 10.59 29.30 -17.76
N CYS A 418 11.47 28.32 -17.60
CA CYS A 418 12.83 28.49 -17.08
C CYS A 418 13.83 28.73 -18.24
N SER A 419 15.04 29.18 -17.90
CA SER A 419 16.08 29.46 -18.92
C SER A 419 16.95 28.25 -19.23
N GLU A 420 17.09 27.29 -18.32
CA GLU A 420 17.80 26.04 -18.55
C GLU A 420 17.10 25.20 -19.63
N LYS A 421 17.92 24.54 -20.47
CA LYS A 421 17.41 23.70 -21.58
C LYS A 421 17.61 22.20 -21.35
N ASP A 422 18.44 21.84 -20.39
CA ASP A 422 18.64 20.45 -20.02
C ASP A 422 17.48 19.96 -19.15
N PRO A 423 16.61 19.04 -19.65
CA PRO A 423 15.45 18.60 -18.90
C PRO A 423 15.81 17.98 -17.55
N SER A 424 16.98 17.36 -17.41
CA SER A 424 17.43 16.70 -16.17
C SER A 424 17.61 17.67 -15.01
N LYS A 425 17.77 18.97 -15.30
CA LYS A 425 18.00 20.04 -14.33
C LYS A 425 16.79 20.92 -14.12
N THR A 426 15.68 20.66 -14.83
CA THR A 426 14.51 21.54 -14.82
C THR A 426 13.31 20.89 -14.17
N GLU A 427 12.44 21.72 -13.63
CA GLU A 427 11.19 21.30 -13.01
C GLU A 427 10.06 22.27 -13.33
N VAL A 428 8.83 21.76 -13.36
CA VAL A 428 7.62 22.56 -13.56
C VAL A 428 6.66 22.41 -12.41
N PHE A 429 6.20 23.53 -11.87
CA PHE A 429 5.17 23.56 -10.83
C PHE A 429 3.82 23.87 -11.47
N LEU A 430 2.88 22.95 -11.26
CA LEU A 430 1.46 23.10 -11.62
C LEU A 430 0.76 23.76 -10.44
N VAL A 431 0.45 25.03 -10.55
CA VAL A 431 0.01 25.88 -9.43
C VAL A 431 -1.47 26.21 -9.57
N GLU A 432 -2.21 26.09 -8.49
CA GLU A 432 -3.62 26.44 -8.44
C GLU A 432 -3.80 27.97 -8.47
N GLY A 433 -4.55 28.43 -9.44
CA GLY A 433 -4.97 29.84 -9.56
C GLY A 433 -3.88 30.82 -9.95
N ASP A 434 -4.33 32.00 -10.37
CA ASP A 434 -3.44 33.10 -10.79
C ASP A 434 -2.75 33.79 -9.59
N SER A 435 -3.35 33.79 -8.39
CA SER A 435 -2.80 34.42 -7.20
C SER A 435 -1.55 33.69 -6.69
N ALA A 436 -1.68 32.39 -6.40
CA ALA A 436 -0.55 31.59 -6.00
C ALA A 436 0.50 31.46 -7.13
N GLY A 437 0.03 31.39 -8.39
CA GLY A 437 0.88 31.43 -9.58
C GLY A 437 1.74 32.70 -9.66
N GLY A 438 1.21 33.88 -9.25
CA GLY A 438 1.94 35.13 -9.20
C GLY A 438 3.04 35.14 -8.13
N SER A 439 2.72 34.67 -6.92
CA SER A 439 3.70 34.53 -5.82
C SER A 439 4.80 33.53 -6.21
N ALA A 440 4.43 32.36 -6.75
CA ALA A 440 5.38 31.35 -7.21
C ALA A 440 6.28 31.85 -8.35
N GLN A 441 5.71 32.59 -9.32
CA GLN A 441 6.48 33.18 -10.42
C GLN A 441 7.53 34.17 -9.92
N THR A 442 7.21 34.95 -8.87
CA THR A 442 8.12 35.95 -8.32
C THR A 442 9.18 35.30 -7.44
N GLY A 443 8.81 34.28 -6.66
CA GLY A 443 9.68 33.61 -5.69
C GLY A 443 10.61 32.54 -6.28
N ARG A 444 10.29 31.98 -7.47
CA ARG A 444 11.02 30.83 -8.06
C ARG A 444 12.46 31.15 -8.46
N ASP A 445 13.28 30.13 -8.60
CA ASP A 445 14.50 30.20 -9.40
C ASP A 445 14.15 30.20 -10.90
N ARG A 446 14.43 31.30 -11.57
CA ARG A 446 14.14 31.48 -13.01
C ARG A 446 15.03 30.62 -13.90
N GLN A 447 16.13 30.10 -13.37
CA GLN A 447 17.05 29.30 -14.15
C GLN A 447 16.48 27.89 -14.36
N THR A 448 15.99 27.25 -13.32
CA THR A 448 15.64 25.82 -13.33
C THR A 448 14.15 25.53 -13.15
N GLN A 449 13.37 26.49 -12.63
CA GLN A 449 11.97 26.29 -12.27
C GLN A 449 11.01 27.00 -13.24
N ALA A 450 10.06 26.25 -13.79
CA ALA A 450 8.93 26.76 -14.56
C ALA A 450 7.65 26.76 -13.74
N ILE A 451 6.74 27.71 -13.98
CA ILE A 451 5.42 27.78 -13.32
C ILE A 451 4.34 27.75 -14.39
N LEU A 452 3.38 26.86 -14.21
CA LEU A 452 2.14 26.76 -15.00
C LEU A 452 0.93 26.98 -14.08
N PRO A 453 0.33 28.16 -14.06
CA PRO A 453 -0.92 28.40 -13.34
C PRO A 453 -2.09 27.67 -14.02
N LEU A 454 -2.90 26.98 -13.24
CA LEU A 454 -4.13 26.33 -13.68
C LEU A 454 -5.35 27.17 -13.29
N LYS A 455 -6.26 27.41 -14.24
CA LYS A 455 -7.47 28.18 -13.97
C LYS A 455 -8.59 27.29 -13.43
N GLY A 456 -8.55 27.00 -12.12
CA GLY A 456 -9.56 26.20 -11.45
C GLY A 456 -9.48 24.71 -11.80
N LYS A 457 -10.61 24.03 -11.63
CA LYS A 457 -10.75 22.57 -11.83
C LYS A 457 -10.57 22.21 -13.30
N ILE A 458 -9.62 21.32 -13.59
CA ILE A 458 -9.43 20.79 -14.95
C ILE A 458 -10.55 19.81 -15.30
N LEU A 459 -10.67 19.47 -16.58
CA LEU A 459 -11.63 18.48 -17.04
C LEU A 459 -11.38 17.13 -16.38
N ASN A 460 -12.42 16.52 -15.83
CA ASN A 460 -12.34 15.15 -15.32
C ASN A 460 -12.19 14.15 -16.49
N VAL A 461 -10.98 13.62 -16.66
CA VAL A 461 -10.64 12.71 -17.76
C VAL A 461 -11.20 11.29 -17.56
N GLU A 462 -11.63 10.93 -16.35
CA GLU A 462 -12.31 9.65 -16.10
C GLU A 462 -13.64 9.57 -16.87
N ARG A 463 -14.33 10.71 -17.02
CA ARG A 463 -15.64 10.83 -17.68
C ARG A 463 -15.58 11.39 -19.09
N ALA A 464 -14.40 11.76 -19.56
CA ALA A 464 -14.27 12.49 -20.81
C ALA A 464 -13.64 11.62 -21.88
N ARG A 465 -14.31 11.57 -23.04
CA ARG A 465 -13.73 10.98 -24.26
C ARG A 465 -12.51 11.79 -24.70
N PHE A 466 -11.60 11.12 -25.39
CA PHE A 466 -10.33 11.69 -25.82
C PHE A 466 -10.45 12.97 -26.67
N ASP A 467 -11.43 13.02 -27.58
CA ASP A 467 -11.73 14.20 -28.40
C ASP A 467 -12.12 15.41 -27.53
N ARG A 468 -12.88 15.17 -26.46
CA ARG A 468 -13.29 16.21 -25.50
C ARG A 468 -12.12 16.71 -24.66
N MET A 469 -11.20 15.81 -24.29
CA MET A 469 -9.96 16.16 -23.59
C MET A 469 -9.10 17.13 -24.42
N LEU A 470 -8.94 16.86 -25.71
CA LEU A 470 -8.19 17.72 -26.63
C LEU A 470 -8.85 19.10 -26.85
N GLY A 471 -10.17 19.19 -26.66
CA GLY A 471 -10.89 20.45 -26.67
C GLY A 471 -10.72 21.29 -25.39
N SER A 472 -10.21 20.71 -24.32
CA SER A 472 -9.98 21.42 -23.06
C SER A 472 -8.70 22.25 -23.13
N GLN A 473 -8.85 23.54 -22.90
CA GLN A 473 -7.75 24.49 -22.94
C GLN A 473 -6.70 24.20 -21.87
N GLU A 474 -7.11 23.84 -20.66
CA GLU A 474 -6.18 23.56 -19.54
C GLU A 474 -5.39 22.28 -19.78
N ILE A 475 -6.04 21.22 -20.30
CA ILE A 475 -5.33 19.99 -20.69
C ILE A 475 -4.37 20.27 -21.87
N GLY A 476 -4.82 21.04 -22.87
CA GLY A 476 -3.96 21.46 -24.00
C GLY A 476 -2.72 22.22 -23.52
N ASN A 477 -2.86 23.17 -22.59
CA ASN A 477 -1.74 23.91 -22.01
C ASN A 477 -0.77 22.99 -21.26
N LEU A 478 -1.30 22.04 -20.48
CA LEU A 478 -0.48 21.07 -19.74
C LEU A 478 0.34 20.18 -20.68
N VAL A 479 -0.31 19.60 -21.70
CA VAL A 479 0.36 18.76 -22.69
C VAL A 479 1.43 19.53 -23.48
N MET A 480 1.14 20.77 -23.90
CA MET A 480 2.11 21.62 -24.60
C MET A 480 3.27 22.03 -23.68
N ALA A 481 3.02 22.29 -22.40
CA ALA A 481 4.08 22.63 -21.44
C ALA A 481 5.04 21.45 -21.23
N LEU A 482 4.53 20.25 -21.07
CA LEU A 482 5.34 19.02 -20.88
C LEU A 482 6.10 18.60 -22.14
N GLY A 483 5.55 18.82 -23.32
CA GLY A 483 6.18 18.54 -24.61
C GLY A 483 6.12 17.07 -25.04
N THR A 484 5.56 16.17 -24.21
CA THR A 484 5.52 14.72 -24.46
C THR A 484 4.47 14.27 -25.48
N GLY A 485 3.51 15.14 -25.83
CA GLY A 485 2.27 14.71 -26.48
C GLY A 485 1.31 14.04 -25.52
N ILE A 486 0.17 13.56 -26.01
CA ILE A 486 -0.86 12.87 -25.22
C ILE A 486 -1.47 11.71 -26.01
N GLY A 487 -1.89 10.66 -25.30
CA GLY A 487 -2.48 9.46 -25.89
C GLY A 487 -1.43 8.46 -26.34
N ARG A 488 -1.84 7.22 -26.57
CA ARG A 488 -0.94 6.08 -26.78
C ARG A 488 -0.04 6.20 -28.01
N ASP A 489 -0.53 6.85 -29.07
CA ASP A 489 0.19 6.97 -30.35
C ASP A 489 1.24 8.10 -30.37
N GLU A 490 1.03 9.16 -29.61
CA GLU A 490 1.86 10.38 -29.68
C GLU A 490 2.68 10.64 -28.41
N PHE A 491 2.31 10.02 -27.29
CA PHE A 491 3.05 10.19 -26.05
C PHE A 491 4.48 9.62 -26.19
N ASN A 492 5.46 10.49 -25.97
CA ASN A 492 6.86 10.12 -25.97
C ASN A 492 7.56 10.77 -24.77
N ILE A 493 7.90 9.95 -23.79
CA ILE A 493 8.53 10.39 -22.55
C ILE A 493 9.93 11.00 -22.77
N ASP A 494 10.64 10.57 -23.83
CA ASP A 494 11.98 11.10 -24.14
C ASP A 494 11.95 12.56 -24.61
N LYS A 495 10.75 13.11 -24.92
CA LYS A 495 10.52 14.52 -25.23
C LYS A 495 10.13 15.35 -24.01
N LEU A 496 10.14 14.77 -22.82
CA LEU A 496 9.78 15.46 -21.58
C LEU A 496 10.72 16.67 -21.35
N ARG A 497 10.10 17.83 -21.13
CA ARG A 497 10.83 19.10 -20.97
C ARG A 497 11.31 19.36 -19.55
N TYR A 498 10.73 18.71 -18.57
CA TYR A 498 11.00 18.92 -17.15
C TYR A 498 11.14 17.58 -16.43
N HIS A 499 12.29 17.37 -15.78
CA HIS A 499 12.56 16.12 -15.06
C HIS A 499 11.62 15.90 -13.88
N LYS A 500 11.19 16.98 -13.22
CA LYS A 500 10.20 16.92 -12.15
C LYS A 500 8.96 17.73 -12.52
N ILE A 501 7.80 17.10 -12.34
CA ILE A 501 6.48 17.72 -12.46
C ILE A 501 5.91 17.77 -11.06
N VAL A 502 5.73 18.97 -10.52
CA VAL A 502 5.34 19.17 -9.12
C VAL A 502 3.92 19.75 -9.06
N ILE A 503 2.99 19.01 -8.49
CA ILE A 503 1.63 19.47 -8.21
C ILE A 503 1.67 20.31 -6.94
N MET A 504 1.25 21.57 -7.02
CA MET A 504 1.23 22.51 -5.91
C MET A 504 -0.14 23.17 -5.82
N THR A 505 -1.01 22.62 -4.97
CA THR A 505 -2.39 23.03 -4.73
C THR A 505 -2.58 23.53 -3.32
N ASP A 506 -3.62 24.31 -3.09
CA ASP A 506 -4.00 24.79 -1.78
C ASP A 506 -4.36 23.62 -0.83
N ALA A 507 -4.24 23.86 0.48
CA ALA A 507 -4.54 22.89 1.52
C ALA A 507 -6.03 22.93 1.93
N ASP A 508 -6.91 23.14 0.96
CA ASP A 508 -8.36 23.18 1.14
C ASP A 508 -9.07 22.10 0.30
N VAL A 509 -10.39 22.05 0.37
CA VAL A 509 -11.20 21.04 -0.35
C VAL A 509 -11.13 21.18 -1.87
N ASP A 510 -10.99 22.41 -2.39
CA ASP A 510 -10.88 22.66 -3.83
C ASP A 510 -9.50 22.25 -4.34
N GLY A 511 -8.45 22.59 -3.61
CA GLY A 511 -7.08 22.16 -3.92
C GLY A 511 -6.93 20.63 -3.88
N ALA A 512 -7.55 19.95 -2.92
CA ALA A 512 -7.59 18.49 -2.86
C ALA A 512 -8.28 17.89 -4.09
N HIS A 513 -9.39 18.50 -4.55
CA HIS A 513 -10.09 18.09 -5.77
C HIS A 513 -9.25 18.31 -7.03
N ILE A 514 -8.59 19.46 -7.16
CA ILE A 514 -7.70 19.78 -8.30
C ILE A 514 -6.53 18.77 -8.34
N ARG A 515 -5.93 18.47 -7.21
CA ARG A 515 -4.89 17.46 -7.08
C ARG A 515 -5.38 16.07 -7.55
N THR A 516 -6.58 15.66 -7.12
CA THR A 516 -7.18 14.39 -7.55
C THR A 516 -7.44 14.37 -9.06
N LEU A 517 -7.94 15.45 -9.65
CA LEU A 517 -8.12 15.58 -11.10
C LEU A 517 -6.80 15.47 -11.87
N LEU A 518 -5.73 16.12 -11.38
CA LEU A 518 -4.38 16.04 -11.99
C LEU A 518 -3.81 14.63 -11.87
N LEU A 519 -3.92 13.98 -10.70
CA LEU A 519 -3.48 12.60 -10.51
C LEU A 519 -4.24 11.65 -11.44
N THR A 520 -5.57 11.83 -11.56
CA THR A 520 -6.39 11.05 -12.52
C THR A 520 -5.89 11.26 -13.97
N PHE A 521 -5.59 12.51 -14.34
CA PHE A 521 -5.06 12.81 -15.68
C PHE A 521 -3.73 12.11 -15.95
N PHE A 522 -2.76 12.21 -15.05
CA PHE A 522 -1.46 11.59 -15.21
C PHE A 522 -1.56 10.06 -15.21
N PHE A 523 -2.33 9.48 -14.31
CA PHE A 523 -2.54 8.04 -14.24
C PHE A 523 -3.18 7.49 -15.52
N ARG A 524 -4.22 8.17 -16.06
CA ARG A 524 -4.95 7.70 -17.24
C ARG A 524 -4.24 7.97 -18.57
N GLN A 525 -3.57 9.12 -18.70
CA GLN A 525 -3.07 9.58 -19.98
C GLN A 525 -1.56 9.55 -20.12
N MET A 526 -0.82 9.54 -19.02
CA MET A 526 0.63 9.61 -18.98
C MET A 526 1.24 8.72 -17.87
N PRO A 527 0.87 7.43 -17.75
CA PRO A 527 1.30 6.58 -16.63
C PRO A 527 2.82 6.46 -16.52
N GLN A 528 3.54 6.48 -17.64
CA GLN A 528 5.01 6.41 -17.65
C GLN A 528 5.68 7.55 -16.87
N LEU A 529 5.03 8.70 -16.69
CA LEU A 529 5.56 9.78 -15.85
C LEU A 529 5.58 9.40 -14.36
N ILE A 530 4.61 8.59 -13.94
CA ILE A 530 4.55 8.05 -12.57
C ILE A 530 5.55 6.89 -12.44
N GLU A 531 5.53 5.94 -13.36
CA GLU A 531 6.41 4.77 -13.38
C GLU A 531 7.89 5.13 -13.37
N ARG A 532 8.29 6.20 -14.10
CA ARG A 532 9.67 6.70 -14.12
C ARG A 532 9.98 7.72 -13.02
N GLY A 533 9.04 7.99 -12.12
CA GLY A 533 9.25 8.83 -10.95
C GLY A 533 9.38 10.33 -11.22
N HIS A 534 8.72 10.84 -12.26
CA HIS A 534 8.76 12.26 -12.61
C HIS A 534 7.68 13.11 -11.93
N LEU A 535 6.65 12.49 -11.33
CA LEU A 535 5.51 13.20 -10.73
C LEU A 535 5.67 13.33 -9.21
N TYR A 536 5.49 14.56 -8.72
CA TYR A 536 5.62 14.92 -7.30
C TYR A 536 4.47 15.78 -6.83
N ILE A 537 4.23 15.77 -5.52
CA ILE A 537 3.31 16.67 -4.82
C ILE A 537 4.14 17.53 -3.87
N ALA A 538 4.03 18.85 -4.00
CA ALA A 538 4.63 19.78 -3.04
C ALA A 538 3.94 19.68 -1.68
N GLN A 539 4.71 19.80 -0.62
CA GLN A 539 4.22 19.82 0.75
C GLN A 539 4.55 21.20 1.39
N PRO A 540 3.77 22.23 1.07
CA PRO A 540 3.92 23.53 1.74
C PRO A 540 3.61 23.39 3.22
N PRO A 541 4.18 24.26 4.10
CA PRO A 541 3.89 24.21 5.52
C PRO A 541 2.44 24.60 5.80
N LEU A 542 1.79 23.89 6.71
CA LEU A 542 0.45 24.22 7.17
C LEU A 542 0.44 25.30 8.24
N TYR A 543 1.54 25.46 8.97
CA TYR A 543 1.62 26.38 10.11
C TYR A 543 2.85 27.27 10.03
N LYS A 544 2.65 28.54 10.43
CA LYS A 544 3.70 29.48 10.79
C LYS A 544 3.56 29.81 12.27
N VAL A 545 4.60 29.56 13.01
CA VAL A 545 4.66 29.85 14.45
C VAL A 545 5.64 30.99 14.68
N SER A 546 5.22 32.02 15.42
CA SER A 546 6.07 33.15 15.76
C SER A 546 6.17 33.30 17.27
N ARG A 547 7.40 33.46 17.78
CA ARG A 547 7.67 33.78 19.17
C ARG A 547 8.67 34.92 19.26
N GLY A 548 8.17 36.08 19.61
CA GLY A 548 8.97 37.32 19.61
C GLY A 548 9.46 37.68 18.21
N LYS A 549 10.77 37.53 17.93
CA LYS A 549 11.36 37.76 16.61
C LYS A 549 11.66 36.48 15.83
N SER A 550 11.45 35.32 16.43
CA SER A 550 11.69 34.03 15.78
C SER A 550 10.44 33.57 15.06
N GLU A 551 10.60 33.12 13.83
CA GLU A 551 9.53 32.54 13.00
C GLU A 551 9.98 31.15 12.55
N VAL A 552 9.07 30.15 12.65
CA VAL A 552 9.32 28.76 12.24
C VAL A 552 8.13 28.31 11.41
N TYR A 553 8.42 27.61 10.30
CA TYR A 553 7.39 26.99 9.47
C TYR A 553 7.33 25.49 9.79
N LEU A 554 6.12 24.99 10.01
CA LEU A 554 5.87 23.60 10.36
C LEU A 554 4.94 22.98 9.32
N LYS A 555 5.35 21.81 8.81
CA LYS A 555 4.69 21.19 7.65
C LYS A 555 3.32 20.60 7.97
N ASP A 556 3.16 20.04 9.17
CA ASP A 556 1.96 19.29 9.57
C ASP A 556 1.71 19.37 11.08
N GLN A 557 0.64 18.72 11.53
CA GLN A 557 0.27 18.66 12.95
C GLN A 557 1.29 17.91 13.80
N ALA A 558 1.98 16.91 13.22
CA ALA A 558 3.02 16.16 13.94
C ALA A 558 4.21 17.09 14.26
N ALA A 559 4.71 17.83 13.26
CA ALA A 559 5.77 18.81 13.45
C ALA A 559 5.35 19.92 14.44
N MET A 560 4.06 20.33 14.43
CA MET A 560 3.52 21.28 15.41
C MET A 560 3.58 20.70 16.83
N ASN A 561 3.12 19.46 17.01
CA ASN A 561 3.15 18.79 18.31
C ASN A 561 4.58 18.62 18.84
N ASP A 562 5.52 18.28 17.96
CA ASP A 562 6.93 18.15 18.31
C ASP A 562 7.53 19.50 18.77
N TYR A 563 7.26 20.57 18.01
CA TYR A 563 7.68 21.91 18.36
C TYR A 563 7.08 22.38 19.69
N LEU A 564 5.76 22.18 19.89
CA LEU A 564 5.10 22.54 21.15
C LEU A 564 5.62 21.73 22.33
N THR A 565 5.92 20.45 22.12
CA THR A 565 6.53 19.61 23.14
C THR A 565 7.91 20.10 23.55
N GLU A 566 8.75 20.45 22.57
CA GLU A 566 10.07 21.01 22.84
C GLU A 566 9.98 22.29 23.65
N GLN A 567 9.10 23.20 23.23
CA GLN A 567 8.88 24.46 23.92
C GLN A 567 8.25 24.27 25.30
N GLY A 568 7.39 23.28 25.48
CA GLY A 568 6.70 22.98 26.75
C GLY A 568 7.61 22.34 27.78
N VAL A 569 8.54 21.51 27.34
CA VAL A 569 9.53 20.84 28.20
C VAL A 569 10.64 21.80 28.63
N GLU A 570 10.94 22.83 27.82
CA GLU A 570 11.99 23.79 28.16
C GLU A 570 11.72 24.52 29.47
N GLY A 571 12.59 24.28 30.48
CA GLY A 571 12.48 24.85 31.82
C GLY A 571 11.32 24.29 32.66
N ALA A 572 10.73 23.18 32.25
CA ALA A 572 9.74 22.44 33.03
C ALA A 572 10.41 21.29 33.81
N MET A 573 9.84 20.96 34.98
CA MET A 573 10.20 19.84 35.81
C MET A 573 8.95 19.05 36.22
N LEU A 574 8.99 17.74 36.08
CA LEU A 574 8.00 16.82 36.60
C LEU A 574 8.49 16.26 37.95
N ARG A 575 7.82 16.61 39.03
CA ARG A 575 8.06 16.06 40.35
C ARG A 575 7.12 14.87 40.56
N GLN A 576 7.68 13.71 40.71
CA GLN A 576 6.94 12.49 41.03
C GLN A 576 6.44 12.48 42.50
N GLY A 577 5.45 11.63 42.81
CA GLY A 577 4.94 11.51 44.15
C GLY A 577 5.94 10.99 45.21
N ASN A 578 7.02 10.33 44.78
CA ASN A 578 8.16 9.94 45.60
C ASN A 578 9.15 11.07 45.90
N GLY A 579 8.96 12.24 45.30
CA GLY A 579 9.81 13.44 45.40
C GLY A 579 10.94 13.53 44.38
N GLU A 580 11.11 12.55 43.50
CA GLU A 580 12.08 12.62 42.41
C GLU A 580 11.66 13.64 41.37
N GLU A 581 12.62 14.34 40.76
CA GLU A 581 12.41 15.37 39.77
C GLU A 581 13.01 14.94 38.42
N ILE A 582 12.19 15.00 37.37
CA ILE A 582 12.54 14.69 35.99
C ILE A 582 12.49 15.97 35.17
N GLY A 583 13.57 16.32 34.47
CA GLY A 583 13.62 17.52 33.63
C GLY A 583 14.41 17.30 32.35
N GLY A 584 14.41 18.31 31.45
CA GLY A 584 15.19 18.29 30.21
C GLY A 584 14.93 17.10 29.31
N ALA A 585 15.98 16.40 28.89
CA ALA A 585 15.89 15.26 27.98
C ALA A 585 15.08 14.07 28.56
N ASP A 586 15.15 13.86 29.87
CA ASP A 586 14.40 12.77 30.52
C ASP A 586 12.90 13.07 30.54
N LEU A 587 12.51 14.33 30.82
CA LEU A 587 11.12 14.75 30.70
C LEU A 587 10.62 14.62 29.26
N ARG A 588 11.43 14.97 28.26
CA ARG A 588 11.10 14.80 26.85
C ARG A 588 10.80 13.33 26.54
N ARG A 589 11.61 12.39 27.00
CA ARG A 589 11.36 10.95 26.81
C ARG A 589 10.01 10.51 27.40
N VAL A 590 9.67 10.96 28.61
CA VAL A 590 8.41 10.63 29.27
C VAL A 590 7.23 11.20 28.47
N VAL A 591 7.34 12.41 27.95
CA VAL A 591 6.31 13.02 27.10
C VAL A 591 6.17 12.30 25.74
N ASP A 592 7.28 11.93 25.09
CA ASP A 592 7.27 11.16 23.85
C ASP A 592 6.63 9.78 24.05
N GLU A 593 6.87 9.16 25.20
CA GLU A 593 6.22 7.89 25.59
C GLU A 593 4.72 8.06 25.83
N ALA A 594 4.30 9.15 26.48
CA ALA A 594 2.89 9.52 26.63
C ALA A 594 2.22 9.71 25.25
N GLY A 595 2.91 10.34 24.29
CA GLY A 595 2.45 10.48 22.91
C GLY A 595 2.31 9.13 22.18
N ARG A 596 3.24 8.19 22.40
CA ARG A 596 3.14 6.83 21.86
C ARG A 596 1.95 6.06 22.45
N LEU A 597 1.78 6.12 23.77
CA LEU A 597 0.63 5.51 24.43
C LEU A 597 -0.68 6.11 23.94
N LYS A 598 -0.76 7.44 23.77
CA LYS A 598 -1.96 8.09 23.24
C LYS A 598 -2.38 7.48 21.89
N ARG A 599 -1.44 7.27 20.96
CA ARG A 599 -1.75 6.63 19.67
C ARG A 599 -2.29 5.21 19.83
N VAL A 600 -1.73 4.43 20.75
CA VAL A 600 -2.24 3.08 21.05
C VAL A 600 -3.65 3.15 21.65
N LEU A 601 -3.90 4.07 22.58
CA LEU A 601 -5.22 4.25 23.17
C LEU A 601 -6.24 4.76 22.14
N ASP A 602 -5.83 5.60 21.19
CA ASP A 602 -6.71 6.11 20.13
C ASP A 602 -7.10 5.03 19.11
N ALA A 603 -6.36 3.94 19.01
CA ALA A 603 -6.69 2.78 18.18
C ALA A 603 -7.82 1.89 18.77
N PHE A 604 -8.13 2.01 20.06
CA PHE A 604 -9.28 1.30 20.62
C PHE A 604 -10.60 1.85 20.06
N PRO A 605 -11.65 1.02 19.98
CA PRO A 605 -12.99 1.46 19.60
C PRO A 605 -13.46 2.67 20.43
N THR A 606 -14.16 3.59 19.78
CA THR A 606 -14.53 4.90 20.37
C THR A 606 -15.48 4.82 21.59
N HIS A 607 -16.18 3.71 21.73
CA HIS A 607 -17.08 3.49 22.88
C HIS A 607 -16.34 3.25 24.22
N TYR A 608 -15.01 2.96 24.16
CA TYR A 608 -14.19 2.91 25.37
C TYR A 608 -13.58 4.30 25.66
N PRO A 609 -13.98 4.97 26.79
CA PRO A 609 -13.45 6.29 27.10
C PRO A 609 -11.93 6.27 27.35
N ARG A 610 -11.18 7.13 26.69
CA ARG A 610 -9.71 7.17 26.74
C ARG A 610 -9.14 7.31 28.15
N HIS A 611 -9.78 8.15 29.00
CA HIS A 611 -9.35 8.30 30.38
C HIS A 611 -9.50 7.01 31.22
N ILE A 612 -10.47 6.15 30.89
CA ILE A 612 -10.63 4.85 31.57
C ILE A 612 -9.55 3.88 31.09
N LEU A 613 -9.29 3.82 29.80
CA LEU A 613 -8.23 3.00 29.22
C LEU A 613 -6.85 3.39 29.77
N GLU A 614 -6.58 4.69 29.89
CA GLU A 614 -5.35 5.21 30.49
C GLU A 614 -5.18 4.74 31.93
N GLN A 615 -6.21 4.93 32.77
CA GLN A 615 -6.15 4.53 34.17
C GLN A 615 -6.08 3.00 34.33
N ALA A 616 -6.70 2.25 33.42
CA ALA A 616 -6.59 0.79 33.35
C ALA A 616 -5.15 0.35 32.96
N ALA A 617 -4.51 1.03 32.00
CA ALA A 617 -3.13 0.76 31.63
C ALA A 617 -2.16 0.99 32.80
N ILE A 618 -2.31 2.11 33.52
CA ILE A 618 -1.50 2.39 34.73
C ILE A 618 -1.73 1.35 35.81
N ALA A 619 -2.99 0.92 36.00
CA ALA A 619 -3.34 -0.10 37.01
C ALA A 619 -2.82 -1.51 36.64
N GLY A 620 -2.34 -1.73 35.41
CA GLY A 620 -1.85 -3.03 34.95
C GLY A 620 -2.93 -3.95 34.37
N ALA A 621 -4.10 -3.41 33.99
CA ALA A 621 -5.21 -4.20 33.49
C ALA A 621 -4.92 -4.89 32.13
N PHE A 622 -3.88 -4.45 31.42
CA PHE A 622 -3.47 -4.97 30.12
C PHE A 622 -2.21 -5.87 30.18
N VAL A 623 -1.74 -6.20 31.39
CA VAL A 623 -0.62 -7.12 31.61
C VAL A 623 -1.16 -8.51 31.88
N SER A 624 -0.99 -9.44 30.93
CA SER A 624 -1.57 -10.79 31.00
C SER A 624 -1.26 -11.51 32.31
N GLY A 625 -0.02 -11.52 32.77
CA GLY A 625 0.38 -12.17 34.02
C GLY A 625 -0.26 -11.56 35.28
N ALA A 626 -0.48 -10.26 35.35
CA ALA A 626 -1.13 -9.59 36.46
C ALA A 626 -2.64 -9.89 36.50
N VAL A 627 -3.27 -9.94 35.32
CA VAL A 627 -4.69 -10.26 35.15
C VAL A 627 -4.98 -11.72 35.53
N GLU A 628 -4.11 -12.64 35.09
CA GLU A 628 -4.25 -14.07 35.44
C GLU A 628 -4.04 -14.36 36.92
N ALA A 629 -3.17 -13.59 37.59
CA ALA A 629 -2.87 -13.78 39.00
C ALA A 629 -3.99 -13.24 39.92
N ASP A 630 -4.50 -12.02 39.66
CA ASP A 630 -5.51 -11.35 40.50
C ASP A 630 -6.29 -10.29 39.70
N LEU A 631 -7.27 -10.73 38.89
CA LEU A 631 -8.12 -9.84 38.13
C LEU A 631 -8.98 -8.90 39.03
N GLN A 632 -9.47 -9.39 40.19
CA GLN A 632 -10.28 -8.55 41.09
C GLN A 632 -9.43 -7.44 41.70
N GLY A 633 -8.20 -7.73 42.14
CA GLY A 633 -7.28 -6.70 42.65
C GLY A 633 -6.92 -5.68 41.59
N VAL A 634 -6.80 -6.07 40.30
CA VAL A 634 -6.64 -5.15 39.19
C VAL A 634 -7.87 -4.28 38.99
N ALA A 635 -9.08 -4.84 39.02
CA ALA A 635 -10.33 -4.09 38.90
C ALA A 635 -10.49 -3.04 40.03
N ASP A 636 -10.13 -3.39 41.26
CA ASP A 636 -10.14 -2.49 42.42
C ASP A 636 -9.11 -1.35 42.24
N LYS A 637 -7.91 -1.64 41.72
CA LYS A 637 -6.90 -0.62 41.38
C LYS A 637 -7.40 0.34 40.31
N VAL A 638 -8.04 -0.15 39.24
CA VAL A 638 -8.63 0.71 38.22
C VAL A 638 -9.68 1.64 38.81
N ALA A 639 -10.59 1.11 39.66
CA ALA A 639 -11.62 1.89 40.34
C ALA A 639 -11.00 2.98 41.25
N ALA A 640 -9.99 2.63 42.04
CA ALA A 640 -9.28 3.58 42.90
C ALA A 640 -8.57 4.69 42.08
N ARG A 641 -8.00 4.35 40.94
CA ARG A 641 -7.39 5.35 40.05
C ARG A 641 -8.44 6.28 39.43
N LEU A 642 -9.59 5.76 39.04
CA LEU A 642 -10.68 6.60 38.55
C LEU A 642 -11.21 7.56 39.63
N ASP A 643 -11.25 7.13 40.88
CA ASP A 643 -11.61 8.02 42.00
C ASP A 643 -10.53 9.07 42.30
N LEU A 644 -9.25 8.78 41.99
CA LEU A 644 -8.16 9.72 42.13
C LEU A 644 -8.28 10.91 41.17
N ILE A 645 -8.71 10.66 39.94
CA ILE A 645 -8.92 11.72 38.94
C ILE A 645 -10.29 12.40 39.02
N ALA A 646 -11.24 11.83 39.73
CA ALA A 646 -12.59 12.32 39.87
C ALA A 646 -12.69 13.46 40.91
N ASN A 647 -13.58 14.42 40.67
CA ASN A 647 -13.95 15.41 41.70
C ASN A 647 -14.54 14.69 42.92
N GLU A 648 -14.46 15.28 44.09
CA GLU A 648 -14.93 14.66 45.34
C GLU A 648 -16.37 14.11 45.28
N TRP A 649 -17.27 14.84 44.61
CA TRP A 649 -18.67 14.45 44.44
C TRP A 649 -18.93 13.41 43.31
N GLU A 650 -17.91 13.07 42.56
CA GLU A 650 -17.98 12.11 41.47
C GLU A 650 -17.30 10.79 41.79
N ARG A 651 -16.73 10.66 42.99
CA ARG A 651 -16.07 9.43 43.49
C ARG A 651 -17.05 8.34 43.80
N GLY A 652 -16.55 7.14 43.95
CA GLY A 652 -17.34 5.97 44.34
C GLY A 652 -17.31 4.85 43.30
N TRP A 653 -16.30 4.82 42.45
CA TRP A 653 -16.09 3.74 41.51
C TRP A 653 -15.84 2.41 42.19
N GLN A 654 -16.45 1.36 41.70
CA GLN A 654 -16.30 -0.02 42.15
C GLN A 654 -15.98 -0.90 40.94
N GLY A 655 -14.92 -1.71 41.04
CA GLY A 655 -14.53 -2.68 40.03
C GLY A 655 -15.09 -4.07 40.34
N ARG A 656 -15.62 -4.76 39.36
CA ARG A 656 -16.05 -6.17 39.46
C ARG A 656 -15.66 -6.94 38.23
N ILE A 657 -15.38 -8.22 38.37
CA ILE A 657 -15.08 -9.13 37.26
C ILE A 657 -16.37 -9.47 36.51
N THR A 658 -16.30 -9.49 35.17
CA THR A 658 -17.39 -9.96 34.32
C THR A 658 -17.23 -11.47 34.01
N GLN A 659 -18.28 -12.10 33.45
CA GLN A 659 -18.27 -13.54 33.13
C GLN A 659 -17.20 -13.91 32.07
N ASP A 660 -16.91 -12.98 31.17
CA ASP A 660 -15.92 -13.12 30.08
C ASP A 660 -14.48 -12.74 30.50
N LYS A 661 -14.25 -12.60 31.83
CA LYS A 661 -12.97 -12.15 32.43
C LYS A 661 -12.58 -10.70 32.04
N GLY A 662 -13.56 -9.85 31.85
CA GLY A 662 -13.43 -8.41 31.76
C GLY A 662 -13.58 -7.70 33.08
N ILE A 663 -13.59 -6.36 33.09
CA ILE A 663 -13.78 -5.49 34.25
C ILE A 663 -15.01 -4.62 34.05
N ARG A 664 -15.99 -4.74 34.95
CA ARG A 664 -17.12 -3.83 35.05
C ARG A 664 -16.83 -2.78 36.12
N LEU A 665 -16.82 -1.52 35.73
CA LEU A 665 -16.64 -0.36 36.59
C LEU A 665 -17.99 0.33 36.76
N ALA A 666 -18.43 0.55 38.02
CA ALA A 666 -19.72 1.18 38.31
C ALA A 666 -19.58 2.22 39.41
N ARG A 667 -20.34 3.30 39.32
CA ARG A 667 -20.52 4.30 40.36
C ARG A 667 -21.95 4.85 40.37
N ILE A 668 -22.35 5.44 41.46
CA ILE A 668 -23.64 6.15 41.55
C ILE A 668 -23.35 7.65 41.47
N LEU A 669 -23.79 8.29 40.42
CA LEU A 669 -23.63 9.71 40.19
C LEU A 669 -25.03 10.39 40.23
N ARG A 670 -25.27 11.26 41.20
CA ARG A 670 -26.56 11.95 41.35
C ARG A 670 -27.79 11.00 41.36
N GLY A 671 -27.65 9.82 41.97
CA GLY A 671 -28.71 8.81 42.04
C GLY A 671 -28.88 7.93 40.81
N VAL A 672 -28.03 8.12 39.77
CA VAL A 672 -28.02 7.27 38.57
C VAL A 672 -26.77 6.40 38.58
N GLU A 673 -26.93 5.09 38.29
CA GLU A 673 -25.81 4.19 38.16
C GLU A 673 -25.11 4.44 36.77
N GLU A 674 -23.86 4.86 36.81
CA GLU A 674 -22.99 4.91 35.67
C GLU A 674 -22.18 3.62 35.60
N VAL A 675 -22.22 2.93 34.46
CA VAL A 675 -21.49 1.69 34.23
C VAL A 675 -20.60 1.82 33.03
N ARG A 676 -19.37 1.35 33.15
CA ARG A 676 -18.41 1.18 32.05
C ARG A 676 -17.85 -0.23 32.12
N THR A 677 -17.73 -0.88 30.96
CA THR A 677 -17.23 -2.25 30.92
C THR A 677 -16.01 -2.30 29.98
N LEU A 678 -14.94 -2.87 30.47
CA LEU A 678 -13.80 -3.32 29.71
C LEU A 678 -14.00 -4.84 29.56
N ASP A 679 -14.53 -5.27 28.42
CA ASP A 679 -14.85 -6.68 28.21
C ASP A 679 -13.60 -7.56 28.02
N GLY A 680 -13.74 -8.86 28.23
CA GLY A 680 -12.64 -9.80 28.17
C GLY A 680 -11.95 -9.88 26.81
N PRO A 681 -12.65 -9.89 25.67
CA PRO A 681 -12.04 -9.83 24.34
C PRO A 681 -11.18 -8.59 24.17
N MET A 682 -11.69 -7.39 24.51
CA MET A 682 -10.92 -6.15 24.40
C MET A 682 -9.66 -6.17 25.28
N MET A 683 -9.75 -6.68 26.52
CA MET A 683 -8.58 -6.77 27.43
C MET A 683 -7.48 -7.72 26.93
N ARG A 684 -7.79 -8.60 25.99
CA ARG A 684 -6.83 -9.50 25.35
C ARG A 684 -6.45 -9.08 23.94
N SER A 685 -6.97 -7.95 23.44
CA SER A 685 -6.69 -7.44 22.11
C SER A 685 -5.21 -7.05 21.91
N GLY A 686 -4.80 -6.89 20.66
CA GLY A 686 -3.47 -6.42 20.31
C GLY A 686 -3.18 -5.03 20.89
N GLU A 687 -4.18 -4.13 20.86
CA GLU A 687 -4.10 -2.79 21.45
C GLU A 687 -3.90 -2.84 22.97
N ALA A 688 -4.62 -3.73 23.66
CA ALA A 688 -4.47 -3.93 25.10
C ALA A 688 -3.05 -4.44 25.42
N ARG A 689 -2.55 -5.43 24.69
CA ARG A 689 -1.16 -5.92 24.87
C ARG A 689 -0.12 -4.85 24.62
N LYS A 690 -0.26 -4.09 23.51
CA LYS A 690 0.61 -2.93 23.23
C LYS A 690 0.56 -1.91 24.37
N SER A 691 -0.63 -1.62 24.93
CA SER A 691 -0.77 -0.75 26.11
C SER A 691 -0.11 -1.35 27.35
N GLY A 692 -0.17 -2.66 27.53
CA GLY A 692 0.46 -3.39 28.64
C GLY A 692 1.99 -3.26 28.68
N THR A 693 2.65 -3.07 27.52
CA THR A 693 4.11 -2.88 27.47
C THR A 693 4.56 -1.59 28.16
N PHE A 694 3.70 -0.59 28.26
CA PHE A 694 4.00 0.68 28.92
C PHE A 694 3.80 0.62 30.45
N THR A 695 3.09 -0.40 30.98
CA THR A 695 2.61 -0.43 32.37
C THR A 695 3.72 -0.17 33.40
N GLN A 696 4.90 -0.80 33.26
CA GLN A 696 5.99 -0.62 34.21
C GLN A 696 6.40 0.85 34.32
N HIS A 697 6.70 1.49 33.20
CA HIS A 697 7.05 2.90 33.13
C HIS A 697 5.92 3.83 33.63
N LEU A 698 4.66 3.49 33.30
CA LEU A 698 3.52 4.26 33.78
C LEU A 698 3.38 4.20 35.29
N GLN A 699 3.64 3.05 35.91
CA GLN A 699 3.60 2.88 37.35
C GLN A 699 4.75 3.61 38.02
N ASP A 700 5.95 3.58 37.46
CA ASP A 700 7.11 4.29 37.97
C ASP A 700 6.85 5.80 38.06
N VAL A 701 6.15 6.39 37.11
CA VAL A 701 5.91 7.83 37.05
C VAL A 701 4.58 8.26 37.69
N TYR A 702 3.48 7.49 37.47
CA TYR A 702 2.12 7.96 37.76
C TYR A 702 1.40 7.12 38.84
N ASN A 703 2.08 6.23 39.52
CA ASN A 703 1.43 5.43 40.59
C ASN A 703 0.82 6.32 41.67
N THR A 704 1.47 7.43 41.97
CA THR A 704 0.93 8.55 42.76
C THR A 704 0.89 9.80 41.85
N PRO A 705 -0.01 10.77 42.17
CA PRO A 705 -0.09 12.01 41.39
C PRO A 705 1.29 12.71 41.31
N ALA A 706 1.72 13.03 40.10
CA ALA A 706 2.90 13.82 39.86
C ALA A 706 2.54 15.31 39.76
N THR A 707 3.52 16.19 39.71
CA THR A 707 3.31 17.62 39.63
C THR A 707 4.23 18.22 38.59
N LEU A 708 3.69 18.81 37.56
CA LEU A 708 4.46 19.58 36.57
C LEU A 708 4.70 21.01 37.09
N ILE A 709 5.95 21.38 37.20
CA ILE A 709 6.40 22.68 37.70
C ILE A 709 7.10 23.40 36.58
N ARG A 710 6.66 24.65 36.28
CA ARG A 710 7.34 25.53 35.35
C ARG A 710 7.28 26.98 35.86
N LYS A 711 8.40 27.53 36.25
CA LYS A 711 8.49 28.82 36.94
C LYS A 711 7.56 28.83 38.17
N ASP A 712 6.56 29.75 38.20
CA ASP A 712 5.63 29.92 39.30
C ASP A 712 4.35 29.06 39.16
N ARG A 713 4.29 28.18 38.16
CA ARG A 713 3.11 27.35 37.88
C ARG A 713 3.34 25.94 38.35
N VAL A 714 2.30 25.42 38.96
CA VAL A 714 2.26 24.07 39.50
C VAL A 714 0.96 23.43 39.04
N GLN A 715 1.03 22.29 38.34
CA GLN A 715 -0.13 21.57 37.85
C GLN A 715 -0.03 20.09 38.26
N ASN A 716 -1.09 19.55 38.85
CA ASN A 716 -1.17 18.13 39.18
C ASN A 716 -1.34 17.31 37.89
N ILE A 717 -0.63 16.20 37.80
CA ILE A 717 -0.60 15.27 36.68
C ILE A 717 -1.00 13.89 37.20
N TYR A 718 -2.08 13.36 36.68
CA TYR A 718 -2.64 12.08 37.11
C TYR A 718 -2.36 10.93 36.13
N GLY A 719 -1.86 11.25 34.96
CA GLY A 719 -1.56 10.28 33.92
C GLY A 719 -0.80 10.88 32.73
N PRO A 720 -0.36 10.04 31.79
CA PRO A 720 0.42 10.47 30.61
C PRO A 720 -0.35 11.42 29.70
N LEU A 721 -1.67 11.26 29.53
CA LEU A 721 -2.48 12.15 28.71
C LEU A 721 -2.58 13.56 29.32
N ASP A 722 -2.67 13.65 30.67
CA ASP A 722 -2.62 14.93 31.38
C ASP A 722 -1.26 15.61 31.21
N LEU A 723 -0.17 14.85 31.32
CA LEU A 723 1.19 15.37 31.11
C LEU A 723 1.34 15.91 29.69
N LEU A 724 0.97 15.11 28.70
CA LEU A 724 1.06 15.52 27.30
C LEU A 724 0.27 16.81 27.06
N LYS A 725 -0.96 16.87 27.54
CA LYS A 725 -1.82 18.05 27.44
C LYS A 725 -1.19 19.28 28.12
N ALA A 726 -0.72 19.12 29.34
CA ALA A 726 -0.10 20.21 30.12
C ALA A 726 1.15 20.75 29.42
N VAL A 727 2.00 19.89 28.89
CA VAL A 727 3.23 20.27 28.16
C VAL A 727 2.87 21.00 26.86
N LEU A 728 1.91 20.52 26.09
CA LEU A 728 1.46 21.18 24.85
C LEU A 728 0.87 22.57 25.14
N GLU A 729 0.00 22.68 26.14
CA GLU A 729 -0.57 23.97 26.57
C GLU A 729 0.51 24.96 27.04
N GLU A 730 1.55 24.49 27.75
CA GLU A 730 2.68 25.33 28.13
C GLU A 730 3.55 25.73 26.90
N GLY A 731 3.65 24.83 25.92
CA GLY A 731 4.33 25.12 24.66
C GLY A 731 3.63 26.19 23.83
N GLU A 732 2.30 26.19 23.81
CA GLU A 732 1.48 27.17 23.08
C GLU A 732 1.58 28.59 23.66
N ARG A 733 1.97 28.74 24.89
CA ARG A 733 1.94 30.05 25.58
C ARG A 733 2.92 31.05 24.98
N GLY A 734 2.37 32.20 24.62
CA GLY A 734 3.14 33.28 24.02
C GLY A 734 3.52 33.06 22.57
N LEU A 735 2.93 32.05 21.92
CA LEU A 735 3.02 31.84 20.49
C LEU A 735 1.92 32.60 19.75
N SER A 736 2.29 33.17 18.59
CA SER A 736 1.34 33.54 17.55
C SER A 736 1.35 32.45 16.49
N LEU A 737 0.20 31.82 16.30
CA LEU A 737 0.00 30.79 15.34
C LEU A 737 -0.78 31.29 14.13
N GLN A 738 -0.25 31.10 12.94
CA GLN A 738 -0.95 31.33 11.69
C GLN A 738 -1.05 29.98 10.96
N ARG A 739 -2.28 29.57 10.64
CA ARG A 739 -2.53 28.39 9.77
C ARG A 739 -2.73 28.89 8.35
N TYR A 740 -1.94 28.36 7.41
CA TYR A 740 -2.14 28.61 5.99
C TYR A 740 -3.20 27.66 5.43
N LYS A 741 -4.21 28.22 4.76
CA LYS A 741 -5.22 27.46 4.02
C LYS A 741 -4.90 27.41 2.53
N GLY A 742 -4.26 28.46 2.00
CA GLY A 742 -3.92 28.57 0.59
C GLY A 742 -2.53 29.17 0.35
N LEU A 743 -1.92 28.77 -0.75
CA LEU A 743 -0.61 29.26 -1.22
C LEU A 743 -0.63 30.75 -1.54
N GLY A 744 -1.81 31.31 -1.87
CA GLY A 744 -2.01 32.72 -2.10
C GLY A 744 -1.86 33.60 -0.85
N GLU A 745 -1.86 32.99 0.35
CA GLU A 745 -1.59 33.67 1.61
C GLU A 745 -0.10 33.87 1.87
N MET A 746 0.76 33.17 1.13
CA MET A 746 2.21 33.28 1.23
C MET A 746 2.76 34.33 0.28
N ASN A 747 3.65 35.17 0.79
CA ASN A 747 4.42 36.06 -0.06
C ASN A 747 5.54 35.29 -0.82
N PRO A 748 6.15 35.86 -1.88
CA PRO A 748 7.13 35.16 -2.69
C PRO A 748 8.34 34.62 -1.92
N SER A 749 8.83 35.36 -0.90
CA SER A 749 9.98 34.88 -0.10
C SER A 749 9.61 33.71 0.78
N GLN A 750 8.43 33.75 1.41
CA GLN A 750 7.93 32.61 2.22
C GLN A 750 7.74 31.36 1.37
N LEU A 751 7.18 31.50 0.17
CA LEU A 751 6.96 30.38 -0.74
C LEU A 751 8.30 29.80 -1.24
N TRP A 752 9.31 30.65 -1.47
CA TRP A 752 10.67 30.19 -1.78
C TRP A 752 11.25 29.38 -0.63
N GLU A 753 11.36 29.95 0.55
CA GLU A 753 12.01 29.37 1.73
C GLU A 753 11.39 28.05 2.19
N THR A 754 10.13 27.79 1.85
CA THR A 754 9.38 26.64 2.38
C THR A 754 9.04 25.59 1.34
N THR A 755 8.88 25.99 0.06
CA THR A 755 8.24 25.12 -0.94
C THR A 755 8.98 25.02 -2.27
N LEU A 756 9.67 26.11 -2.68
CA LEU A 756 10.35 26.14 -3.97
C LEU A 756 11.84 25.84 -3.87
N ASP A 757 12.49 26.22 -2.77
CA ASP A 757 13.93 26.02 -2.56
C ASP A 757 14.25 24.51 -2.51
N PRO A 758 15.07 23.99 -3.43
CA PRO A 758 15.45 22.58 -3.46
C PRO A 758 16.06 22.03 -2.16
N ASP A 759 16.75 22.91 -1.39
CA ASP A 759 17.46 22.52 -0.19
C ASP A 759 16.55 22.51 1.07
N ALA A 760 15.43 23.24 1.03
CA ALA A 760 14.52 23.39 2.18
C ALA A 760 13.19 22.65 2.02
N ARG A 761 12.73 22.45 0.80
CA ARG A 761 11.40 21.89 0.49
C ARG A 761 11.28 20.38 0.75
N THR A 762 10.05 19.94 0.99
CA THR A 762 9.68 18.53 0.97
C THR A 762 8.76 18.23 -0.21
N LEU A 763 9.10 17.22 -1.01
CA LEU A 763 8.30 16.72 -2.11
C LEU A 763 7.91 15.27 -1.85
N LEU A 764 6.64 14.93 -2.05
CA LEU A 764 6.15 13.57 -2.05
C LEU A 764 6.17 13.04 -3.49
N GLN A 765 6.97 11.99 -3.77
CA GLN A 765 6.97 11.32 -5.05
C GLN A 765 5.71 10.45 -5.20
N VAL A 766 5.01 10.60 -6.31
CA VAL A 766 3.82 9.79 -6.61
C VAL A 766 4.27 8.43 -7.13
N LYS A 767 3.80 7.36 -6.50
CA LYS A 767 4.03 5.97 -6.88
C LYS A 767 2.71 5.23 -7.04
N VAL A 768 2.67 4.20 -7.84
CA VAL A 768 1.54 3.28 -7.98
C VAL A 768 2.08 1.87 -7.73
N ASP A 769 1.74 1.33 -6.59
CA ASP A 769 2.17 -0.01 -6.19
C ASP A 769 1.29 -1.08 -6.85
N ASP A 770 0.00 -0.75 -7.04
CA ASP A 770 -0.99 -1.61 -7.66
C ASP A 770 -1.89 -0.84 -8.63
N VAL A 771 -1.83 -1.24 -9.89
CA VAL A 771 -2.58 -0.59 -10.97
C VAL A 771 -4.08 -0.83 -10.85
N ALA A 772 -4.50 -2.03 -10.41
CA ALA A 772 -5.92 -2.38 -10.29
C ALA A 772 -6.61 -1.62 -9.15
N GLU A 773 -5.90 -1.45 -8.03
CA GLU A 773 -6.40 -0.64 -6.91
C GLU A 773 -6.49 0.85 -7.26
N ALA A 774 -5.45 1.37 -7.90
CA ALA A 774 -5.47 2.75 -8.39
C ALA A 774 -6.61 2.98 -9.38
N ASP A 775 -6.85 2.04 -10.32
CA ASP A 775 -7.98 2.07 -11.24
C ASP A 775 -9.33 2.09 -10.51
N ASP A 776 -9.53 1.17 -9.58
CA ASP A 776 -10.77 1.09 -8.78
C ASP A 776 -10.98 2.37 -7.96
N LEU A 777 -9.92 2.89 -7.33
CA LEU A 777 -9.99 4.13 -6.54
C LEU A 777 -10.34 5.34 -7.41
N PHE A 778 -9.68 5.54 -8.55
CA PHE A 778 -10.02 6.63 -9.47
C PHE A 778 -11.42 6.46 -10.06
N THR A 779 -11.84 5.25 -10.38
CA THR A 779 -13.20 4.97 -10.86
C THR A 779 -14.24 5.28 -9.78
N LYS A 780 -14.02 4.89 -8.52
CA LYS A 780 -14.91 5.24 -7.40
C LYS A 780 -14.98 6.74 -7.15
N LEU A 781 -13.84 7.42 -7.08
CA LEU A 781 -13.78 8.84 -6.75
C LEU A 781 -14.26 9.74 -7.90
N MET A 782 -13.89 9.41 -9.13
CA MET A 782 -14.02 10.29 -10.29
C MET A 782 -14.98 9.78 -11.37
N GLY A 783 -15.44 8.52 -11.29
CA GLY A 783 -16.36 7.89 -12.23
C GLY A 783 -17.80 8.41 -12.16
N ASP A 784 -18.66 7.94 -13.07
CA ASP A 784 -20.06 8.38 -13.18
C ASP A 784 -20.98 7.74 -12.13
N VAL A 785 -20.71 6.52 -11.70
CA VAL A 785 -21.49 5.80 -10.71
C VAL A 785 -21.31 6.42 -9.33
N VAL A 786 -22.42 6.85 -8.71
CA VAL A 786 -22.37 7.58 -7.43
C VAL A 786 -22.25 6.64 -6.23
N GLU A 787 -22.84 5.46 -6.30
CA GLU A 787 -22.99 4.52 -5.19
C GLU A 787 -21.64 4.07 -4.61
N PRO A 788 -20.65 3.61 -5.40
CA PRO A 788 -19.35 3.22 -4.87
C PRO A 788 -18.62 4.37 -4.17
N ARG A 789 -18.80 5.61 -4.63
CA ARG A 789 -18.23 6.80 -4.00
C ARG A 789 -18.89 7.08 -2.64
N ARG A 790 -20.21 6.94 -2.55
CA ARG A 790 -20.96 7.11 -1.31
C ARG A 790 -20.52 6.08 -0.26
N GLU A 791 -20.42 4.82 -0.67
CA GLU A 791 -19.94 3.74 0.19
C GLU A 791 -18.51 3.98 0.68
N PHE A 792 -17.62 4.40 -0.21
CA PHE A 792 -16.24 4.75 0.14
C PHE A 792 -16.18 5.88 1.19
N ILE A 793 -16.99 6.95 1.02
CA ILE A 793 -17.09 8.05 2.00
C ILE A 793 -17.59 7.54 3.35
N GLN A 794 -18.61 6.68 3.36
CA GLN A 794 -19.17 6.13 4.60
C GLN A 794 -18.16 5.23 5.34
N GLN A 795 -17.46 4.37 4.62
CA GLN A 795 -16.44 3.47 5.17
C GLN A 795 -15.26 4.23 5.79
N ASN A 796 -14.89 5.35 5.18
CA ASN A 796 -13.74 6.16 5.61
C ASN A 796 -14.12 7.38 6.44
N ALA A 797 -15.39 7.55 6.82
CA ALA A 797 -15.87 8.75 7.52
C ALA A 797 -15.19 8.98 8.88
N LEU A 798 -14.78 7.92 9.57
CA LEU A 798 -14.11 8.00 10.86
C LEU A 798 -12.60 8.27 10.74
N ASN A 799 -12.02 8.09 9.55
CA ASN A 799 -10.60 8.28 9.30
C ASN A 799 -10.28 9.71 8.82
N VAL A 800 -11.32 10.53 8.64
CA VAL A 800 -11.15 11.90 8.13
C VAL A 800 -10.65 12.81 9.25
N GLU A 801 -9.47 13.37 9.06
CA GLU A 801 -8.91 14.45 9.88
C GLU A 801 -9.06 15.78 9.15
N ASN A 802 -9.24 16.88 9.90
CA ASN A 802 -9.28 18.25 9.37
C ASN A 802 -10.39 18.54 8.33
N LEU A 803 -11.63 18.20 8.64
CA LEU A 803 -12.76 18.67 7.85
C LEU A 803 -12.84 20.21 7.96
N ASP A 804 -12.75 20.90 6.83
CA ASP A 804 -13.09 22.33 6.73
C ASP A 804 -14.62 22.47 6.72
N PHE A 805 -15.17 22.99 7.82
CA PHE A 805 -16.57 23.37 7.94
C PHE A 805 -16.72 24.85 7.65
#